data_9067407b1b06df49088fb92050241c09
#
_entry.id   9067407b1b06df49088fb92050241c09
#
_cell.length_a   1.000
_cell.length_b   1.000
_cell.length_c   1.000
_cell.angle_alpha   90.00
_cell.angle_beta   90.00
_cell.angle_gamma   90.00
#
_symmetry.space_group_name_H-M   'P 1'
#
loop_
_entity.id
_entity.type
_entity.pdbx_description
1 polymer ?
#
loop_
_entity_poly.entity_id
_entity_poly.type
_entity_poly.pdbx_seq_one_letter_code
_entity_poly.pdbx_strand_id
1 'polypeptide(L)'
;GSVQYGGFSLENTPAGSDWSVIPFGSDADGNAVQYGDHILDFLLARGISVSVVFAPEHGFRGTDDDGVLAEASADEKTGVPLLPLPESDSFHASSKENMDRFDVLLVDIQDLGLRYYTCYISLYYLMDACAAKGKPVIILDRPNPNGFYVDGEVLKSDSHSSEGQLPLPVVHGMTLGELARMINGEGWLSKGKNACDLTVIPCRNYTHTVRYPLIKAPSPDLKDMRSVYLYAPTCFFENTSLQVDLLTRPIDSILDGGIQLSYLLDAYKSAKATDVKKIKEAWKEGCEAFKESRKPYLLYSENRPRSKWQADVTFPDWMSNANFAANNSRSFRFYHGQGTVYLTVSEECKSFSLYINDSKIKTKSFRGGETYAVDISKYTRDGLNTLQVSDIIPAQAKNAVRVQIPFPTVQDGPVKDSGISKDSLALIDRIISSDIRNGFTSAQLAVIKDGRLVYQNAWGAVLAYGKNGPVENQRKADNETLYDLASVSKMFTVNYAIQSLVTDGLLSLDTKIIDILGDEFAEDTISIQFKNKEKIPLEQIKEWKRNITVRDVITHTAGFDAGYPYFNDNYDIASGAFNVGSNKNRLYSGSDGSEETRKKTLRQIFRTPLVYEPHTNLTYSDIDYMLLCFVVEKVSGRRMDSFLKATFWSPMELSRISYNPLENGFEQSDCAATDPYGSTWSGKIDFSGKRTDVVQGRVHDSNAYHAMGGISGHAGLFANASDLARLASVMLTGGYGEHSFFSRDVLDVFVSPQSLPYADFGMGWWRQGEFKTVKHFGTLCSSAAFGHQGFTGTLAFIEPEENLVIVYLTNKINTPMVKGKELANQFEGNFYQSAVLGFVPQIILLGLDKKVSRAQWKSLVHDMVDDARRKAEREAAGNMEDVRWKAYESLKSVYDSL
;
A
#
# COMPACT_ATOMS: atom_id res chain seq x y z
N GLY A 1 -18.47 17.09 25.36
CA GLY A 1 -18.37 16.24 24.18
C GLY A 1 -19.25 16.70 23.02
N SER A 2 -18.72 16.85 21.84
CA SER A 2 -19.51 17.12 20.63
C SER A 2 -19.72 15.81 19.87
N VAL A 3 -20.94 15.54 19.44
CA VAL A 3 -21.19 14.46 18.49
C VAL A 3 -20.62 14.89 17.17
N GLN A 4 -19.62 14.16 16.64
CA GLN A 4 -19.01 14.44 15.37
C GLN A 4 -19.90 13.92 14.24
N TYR A 5 -20.26 14.79 13.32
CA TYR A 5 -20.94 14.43 12.08
C TYR A 5 -20.05 14.72 10.87
N GLY A 6 -20.14 13.83 9.92
CA GLY A 6 -19.58 14.03 8.60
C GLY A 6 -18.07 13.78 8.58
N GLY A 7 -17.69 12.68 8.00
CA GLY A 7 -16.33 12.27 7.93
C GLY A 7 -15.47 13.29 7.19
N PHE A 8 -14.55 13.87 7.92
CA PHE A 8 -13.25 14.11 7.34
C PHE A 8 -12.72 12.73 7.02
N SER A 9 -12.72 12.39 5.77
CA SER A 9 -12.13 11.17 5.26
C SER A 9 -10.76 11.57 4.70
N LEU A 10 -9.71 10.85 5.09
CA LEU A 10 -8.41 10.95 4.42
C LEU A 10 -8.53 10.70 2.91
N GLU A 11 -9.61 10.04 2.47
CA GLU A 11 -9.95 9.82 1.07
C GLU A 11 -10.26 11.12 0.30
N ASN A 12 -10.63 12.20 0.97
CA ASN A 12 -10.95 13.49 0.35
C ASN A 12 -9.81 14.51 0.50
N THR A 13 -8.70 14.15 1.12
CA THR A 13 -7.54 15.03 1.22
C THR A 13 -6.80 15.01 -0.12
N PRO A 14 -6.56 16.16 -0.77
CA PRO A 14 -5.81 16.21 -2.02
C PRO A 14 -4.44 15.54 -1.85
N ALA A 15 -4.04 14.72 -2.82
CA ALA A 15 -2.72 14.09 -2.81
C ALA A 15 -1.63 15.17 -2.70
N GLY A 16 -0.76 15.04 -1.70
CA GLY A 16 0.32 15.99 -1.44
C GLY A 16 -0.02 17.12 -0.45
N SER A 17 -1.23 17.17 0.11
CA SER A 17 -1.53 18.10 1.22
C SER A 17 -1.02 17.51 2.53
N ASP A 18 -0.31 18.31 3.33
CA ASP A 18 -0.02 17.93 4.71
C ASP A 18 -1.26 18.17 5.58
N TRP A 19 -2.12 17.15 5.65
CA TRP A 19 -3.36 17.18 6.42
C TRP A 19 -3.12 17.40 7.92
N SER A 20 -1.93 17.12 8.41
CA SER A 20 -1.59 17.22 9.82
C SER A 20 -1.47 18.67 10.31
N VAL A 21 -1.26 19.62 9.39
CA VAL A 21 -1.19 21.06 9.72
C VAL A 21 -2.51 21.79 9.47
N ILE A 22 -3.56 21.07 9.04
CA ILE A 22 -4.89 21.67 8.87
C ILE A 22 -5.46 21.96 10.27
N PRO A 23 -5.89 23.21 10.55
CA PRO A 23 -6.46 23.55 11.82
C PRO A 23 -7.71 22.73 12.15
N PHE A 24 -7.92 22.39 13.40
CA PHE A 24 -9.14 21.72 13.82
C PHE A 24 -10.36 22.56 13.46
N GLY A 25 -11.41 21.88 13.01
CA GLY A 25 -12.63 22.56 12.58
C GLY A 25 -12.63 23.05 11.14
N SER A 26 -11.58 22.76 10.39
CA SER A 26 -11.49 23.02 8.94
C SER A 26 -11.36 21.71 8.16
N ASP A 27 -11.85 21.71 6.92
CA ASP A 27 -11.55 20.65 5.94
C ASP A 27 -10.20 20.90 5.25
N ALA A 28 -9.84 20.01 4.31
CA ALA A 28 -8.59 20.12 3.56
C ALA A 28 -8.45 21.41 2.75
N ASP A 29 -9.56 22.06 2.42
CA ASP A 29 -9.61 23.30 1.65
C ASP A 29 -9.66 24.55 2.57
N GLY A 30 -9.62 24.36 3.90
CA GLY A 30 -9.68 25.42 4.89
C GLY A 30 -11.08 25.91 5.20
N ASN A 31 -12.13 25.24 4.74
CA ASN A 31 -13.52 25.60 5.02
C ASN A 31 -13.93 25.09 6.40
N ALA A 32 -14.75 25.84 7.13
CA ALA A 32 -15.25 25.42 8.42
C ALA A 32 -16.12 24.16 8.32
N VAL A 33 -15.75 23.13 9.10
CA VAL A 33 -16.54 21.90 9.22
C VAL A 33 -17.76 22.14 10.12
N GLN A 34 -18.94 21.72 9.67
CA GLN A 34 -20.15 21.80 10.51
C GLN A 34 -20.13 20.68 11.55
N TYR A 35 -20.27 21.04 12.80
CA TYR A 35 -20.41 20.11 13.92
C TYR A 35 -21.87 19.73 14.11
N GLY A 36 -22.11 18.52 14.61
CA GLY A 36 -23.40 18.10 15.13
C GLY A 36 -23.75 18.74 16.48
N ASP A 37 -24.92 18.38 16.98
CA ASP A 37 -25.37 18.85 18.30
C ASP A 37 -24.41 18.36 19.40
N HIS A 38 -24.22 19.24 20.42
CA HIS A 38 -23.49 18.83 21.60
C HIS A 38 -24.28 17.72 22.33
N ILE A 39 -23.56 16.73 22.92
CA ILE A 39 -24.21 15.55 23.55
C ILE A 39 -25.25 15.94 24.60
N LEU A 40 -25.00 17.00 25.37
CA LEU A 40 -25.96 17.50 26.34
C LEU A 40 -27.24 17.98 25.67
N ASP A 41 -27.11 18.77 24.59
CA ASP A 41 -28.27 19.30 23.86
C ASP A 41 -29.08 18.13 23.23
N PHE A 42 -28.38 17.13 22.71
CA PHE A 42 -28.98 15.92 22.15
C PHE A 42 -29.76 15.11 23.18
N LEU A 43 -29.21 14.93 24.39
CA LEU A 43 -29.89 14.17 25.46
C LEU A 43 -31.13 14.91 25.94
N LEU A 44 -31.01 16.21 26.19
CA LEU A 44 -32.13 17.03 26.65
C LEU A 44 -33.26 17.10 25.60
N ALA A 45 -32.91 17.24 24.32
CA ALA A 45 -33.90 17.25 23.24
C ALA A 45 -34.69 15.94 23.13
N ARG A 46 -34.17 14.85 23.69
CA ARG A 46 -34.84 13.54 23.76
C ARG A 46 -35.52 13.24 25.09
N GLY A 47 -35.61 14.26 25.95
CA GLY A 47 -36.27 14.16 27.24
C GLY A 47 -35.49 13.39 28.30
N ILE A 48 -34.19 13.20 28.11
CA ILE A 48 -33.32 12.58 29.11
C ILE A 48 -32.94 13.63 30.11
N SER A 49 -33.19 13.37 31.38
CA SER A 49 -32.86 14.26 32.49
C SER A 49 -31.35 14.23 32.75
N VAL A 50 -30.69 15.35 32.59
CA VAL A 50 -29.28 15.53 32.93
C VAL A 50 -29.24 16.46 34.17
N SER A 51 -28.86 15.91 35.33
CA SER A 51 -28.90 16.63 36.61
C SER A 51 -27.62 17.42 36.87
N VAL A 52 -26.50 17.00 36.29
CA VAL A 52 -25.19 17.64 36.50
C VAL A 52 -24.24 17.23 35.38
N VAL A 53 -23.32 18.12 35.06
CA VAL A 53 -22.20 17.84 34.16
C VAL A 53 -20.90 18.04 34.93
N PHE A 54 -20.01 17.07 34.86
CA PHE A 54 -18.64 17.17 35.31
C PHE A 54 -17.77 17.67 34.17
N ALA A 55 -17.15 18.82 34.30
CA ALA A 55 -16.28 19.41 33.29
C ALA A 55 -14.82 19.02 33.58
N PRO A 56 -14.18 18.28 32.63
CA PRO A 56 -12.75 18.02 32.74
C PRO A 56 -11.94 19.29 32.49
N GLU A 57 -10.61 19.17 32.60
CA GLU A 57 -9.67 20.18 32.15
C GLU A 57 -10.02 20.71 30.76
N HIS A 58 -9.83 21.98 30.47
CA HIS A 58 -10.19 22.69 29.23
C HIS A 58 -11.70 22.87 28.96
N GLY A 59 -12.54 22.71 29.96
CA GLY A 59 -13.93 23.13 29.93
C GLY A 59 -14.92 22.15 29.27
N PHE A 60 -16.20 22.50 29.36
CA PHE A 60 -17.31 21.64 28.95
C PHE A 60 -17.66 21.75 27.47
N ARG A 61 -17.69 22.95 26.88
CA ARG A 61 -17.95 23.15 25.44
C ARG A 61 -16.68 23.41 24.63
N GLY A 62 -15.49 23.36 25.27
CA GLY A 62 -14.19 23.59 24.64
C GLY A 62 -13.99 25.02 24.19
N THR A 63 -14.50 25.98 24.96
CA THR A 63 -14.40 27.43 24.74
C THR A 63 -13.48 28.12 25.74
N ASP A 64 -13.02 27.42 26.78
CA ASP A 64 -12.24 27.99 27.85
C ASP A 64 -10.75 27.86 27.57
N ASP A 65 -10.09 29.03 27.47
CA ASP A 65 -8.66 29.13 27.16
C ASP A 65 -7.74 28.76 28.33
N ASP A 66 -8.22 28.80 29.57
CA ASP A 66 -7.39 28.65 30.77
C ASP A 66 -7.83 27.49 31.69
N GLY A 67 -7.59 26.23 31.27
CA GLY A 67 -7.49 25.16 32.25
C GLY A 67 -8.79 24.75 32.95
N VAL A 68 -8.74 24.52 34.23
CA VAL A 68 -9.79 23.94 35.05
C VAL A 68 -10.91 24.96 35.35
N LEU A 69 -12.15 24.50 35.23
CA LEU A 69 -13.30 25.23 35.76
C LEU A 69 -13.02 25.53 37.26
N ALA A 70 -12.76 26.80 37.58
CA ALA A 70 -12.31 27.17 38.94
C ALA A 70 -13.43 27.05 39.98
N GLU A 71 -14.69 27.22 39.58
CA GLU A 71 -15.84 27.22 40.47
C GLU A 71 -17.08 26.57 39.80
N ALA A 72 -18.00 26.08 40.60
CA ALA A 72 -19.28 25.54 40.12
C ALA A 72 -20.08 26.64 39.40
N SER A 73 -20.61 26.29 38.22
CA SER A 73 -21.37 27.19 37.35
C SER A 73 -22.57 26.46 36.73
N ALA A 74 -23.22 27.05 35.75
CA ALA A 74 -24.25 26.38 34.95
C ALA A 74 -23.98 26.63 33.47
N ASP A 75 -24.31 25.65 32.64
CA ASP A 75 -24.25 25.80 31.16
C ASP A 75 -25.22 26.92 30.73
N GLU A 76 -24.69 27.94 30.09
CA GLU A 76 -25.49 29.12 29.70
C GLU A 76 -26.67 28.80 28.80
N LYS A 77 -26.55 27.77 27.97
CA LYS A 77 -27.55 27.37 26.99
C LYS A 77 -28.68 26.55 27.62
N THR A 78 -28.36 25.66 28.55
CA THR A 78 -29.33 24.66 29.07
C THR A 78 -29.68 24.85 30.54
N GLY A 79 -28.91 25.63 31.28
CA GLY A 79 -29.04 25.83 32.72
C GLY A 79 -28.63 24.62 33.58
N VAL A 80 -28.06 23.58 32.97
CA VAL A 80 -27.58 22.40 33.69
C VAL A 80 -26.36 22.75 34.52
N PRO A 81 -26.31 22.35 35.83
CA PRO A 81 -25.16 22.61 36.68
C PRO A 81 -23.85 22.02 36.14
N LEU A 82 -22.78 22.82 36.11
CA LEU A 82 -21.43 22.42 35.77
C LEU A 82 -20.57 22.38 37.04
N LEU A 83 -19.92 21.26 37.27
CA LEU A 83 -19.00 21.05 38.38
C LEU A 83 -17.60 20.75 37.87
N PRO A 84 -16.54 21.34 38.44
CA PRO A 84 -15.17 21.03 38.02
C PRO A 84 -14.78 19.62 38.45
N LEU A 85 -13.97 18.97 37.62
CA LEU A 85 -13.25 17.76 37.95
C LEU A 85 -11.82 18.11 38.40
N PRO A 86 -11.53 18.07 39.71
CA PRO A 86 -10.20 18.37 40.21
C PRO A 86 -9.22 17.24 39.89
N GLU A 87 -7.97 17.58 39.59
CA GLU A 87 -6.92 16.69 39.09
C GLU A 87 -6.10 15.96 40.17
N SER A 88 -6.52 15.98 41.43
CA SER A 88 -5.71 15.48 42.54
C SER A 88 -6.47 14.56 43.47
N ASP A 89 -5.77 13.96 44.42
CA ASP A 89 -6.37 13.16 45.53
C ASP A 89 -7.52 13.85 46.28
N SER A 90 -7.61 15.18 46.24
CA SER A 90 -8.73 15.96 46.73
C SER A 90 -10.05 15.74 45.96
N PHE A 91 -9.99 15.19 44.74
CA PHE A 91 -11.17 14.80 43.96
C PHE A 91 -12.07 13.81 44.68
N HIS A 92 -11.50 12.88 45.42
CA HIS A 92 -12.29 11.90 46.20
C HIS A 92 -13.27 12.56 47.20
N ALA A 93 -12.94 13.67 47.76
CA ALA A 93 -13.81 14.35 48.76
C ALA A 93 -14.97 15.10 48.08
N SER A 94 -14.70 15.93 47.07
CA SER A 94 -15.72 16.74 46.41
C SER A 94 -16.69 15.96 45.57
N SER A 95 -16.20 14.91 44.84
CA SER A 95 -17.07 14.09 44.01
C SER A 95 -17.98 13.16 44.79
N LYS A 96 -17.60 12.74 46.00
CA LYS A 96 -18.46 11.92 46.88
C LYS A 96 -19.73 12.65 47.33
N GLU A 97 -19.66 13.95 47.56
CA GLU A 97 -20.81 14.77 47.90
C GLU A 97 -21.79 14.92 46.74
N ASN A 98 -21.30 14.91 45.52
CA ASN A 98 -22.09 15.09 44.31
C ASN A 98 -22.60 13.78 43.70
N MET A 99 -22.11 12.62 44.19
CA MET A 99 -22.51 11.31 43.66
C MET A 99 -24.01 11.01 43.87
N ASP A 100 -24.67 11.58 44.84
CA ASP A 100 -26.08 11.35 45.09
C ASP A 100 -27.02 12.16 44.16
N ARG A 101 -26.47 13.00 43.28
CA ARG A 101 -27.24 13.84 42.33
C ARG A 101 -27.69 13.12 41.10
N PHE A 102 -27.08 11.98 40.73
CA PHE A 102 -27.38 11.27 39.50
C PHE A 102 -27.49 9.76 39.75
N ASP A 103 -28.16 9.05 38.85
CA ASP A 103 -28.34 7.60 38.92
C ASP A 103 -27.31 6.85 38.07
N VAL A 104 -26.91 7.41 36.92
CA VAL A 104 -25.98 6.85 35.95
C VAL A 104 -24.99 7.91 35.53
N LEU A 105 -23.71 7.56 35.49
CA LEU A 105 -22.65 8.39 34.89
C LEU A 105 -22.50 8.08 33.38
N LEU A 106 -22.67 9.11 32.56
CA LEU A 106 -22.34 9.02 31.11
C LEU A 106 -21.03 9.76 30.85
N VAL A 107 -20.06 9.08 30.25
CA VAL A 107 -18.75 9.62 29.91
C VAL A 107 -18.62 9.79 28.40
N ASP A 108 -18.27 11.00 27.95
CA ASP A 108 -18.01 11.35 26.56
C ASP A 108 -16.81 12.30 26.50
N ILE A 109 -15.60 11.75 26.51
CA ILE A 109 -14.32 12.48 26.59
C ILE A 109 -13.43 12.04 25.44
N GLN A 110 -12.81 13.00 24.73
CA GLN A 110 -11.76 12.73 23.76
C GLN A 110 -10.42 12.60 24.47
N ASP A 111 -9.84 11.43 24.45
CA ASP A 111 -8.50 11.14 24.94
C ASP A 111 -7.50 11.05 23.78
N LEU A 112 -6.20 11.16 24.07
CA LEU A 112 -5.12 11.05 23.11
C LEU A 112 -4.37 9.71 23.19
N GLY A 113 -4.69 8.84 24.12
CA GLY A 113 -4.00 7.57 24.31
C GLY A 113 -2.61 7.69 24.91
N LEU A 114 -2.37 8.77 25.66
CA LEU A 114 -1.07 9.13 26.22
C LEU A 114 -1.14 9.26 27.74
N ARG A 115 -0.17 8.65 28.43
CA ARG A 115 -0.10 8.74 29.91
C ARG A 115 0.01 10.17 30.43
N TYR A 116 0.61 11.08 29.68
CA TYR A 116 0.72 12.50 30.06
C TYR A 116 -0.54 13.31 29.80
N TYR A 117 -1.54 12.73 29.13
CA TYR A 117 -2.83 13.38 28.88
C TYR A 117 -3.86 12.90 29.91
N THR A 118 -4.18 13.74 30.89
CA THR A 118 -4.76 13.35 32.19
C THR A 118 -6.24 12.96 32.19
N CYS A 119 -6.91 12.96 31.03
CA CYS A 119 -8.33 12.58 30.92
C CYS A 119 -8.64 11.18 31.51
N TYR A 120 -7.73 10.24 31.36
CA TYR A 120 -7.90 8.90 31.91
C TYR A 120 -7.83 8.86 33.44
N ILE A 121 -7.13 9.80 34.06
CA ILE A 121 -7.02 9.92 35.51
C ILE A 121 -8.39 10.40 36.09
N SER A 122 -9.00 11.40 35.44
CA SER A 122 -10.35 11.84 35.79
C SER A 122 -11.35 10.69 35.65
N LEU A 123 -11.27 9.90 34.60
CA LEU A 123 -12.10 8.72 34.43
C LEU A 123 -11.86 7.70 35.55
N TYR A 124 -10.61 7.40 35.90
CA TYR A 124 -10.24 6.46 36.95
C TYR A 124 -10.90 6.81 38.27
N TYR A 125 -10.82 8.09 38.71
CA TYR A 125 -11.43 8.53 39.96
C TYR A 125 -12.97 8.52 39.91
N LEU A 126 -13.57 8.87 38.78
CA LEU A 126 -15.04 8.79 38.60
C LEU A 126 -15.52 7.35 38.68
N MET A 127 -14.82 6.43 38.02
CA MET A 127 -15.14 4.99 38.08
C MET A 127 -15.02 4.45 39.50
N ASP A 128 -13.98 4.82 40.24
CA ASP A 128 -13.78 4.36 41.60
C ASP A 128 -14.88 4.90 42.53
N ALA A 129 -15.26 6.18 42.39
CA ALA A 129 -16.36 6.78 43.17
C ALA A 129 -17.70 6.15 42.81
N CYS A 130 -17.99 5.89 41.54
CA CYS A 130 -19.20 5.19 41.10
C CYS A 130 -19.26 3.75 41.62
N ALA A 131 -18.15 3.01 41.54
CA ALA A 131 -18.03 1.65 42.04
C ALA A 131 -18.29 1.61 43.55
N ALA A 132 -17.78 2.55 44.35
CA ALA A 132 -17.99 2.64 45.78
C ALA A 132 -19.46 2.93 46.15
N LYS A 133 -20.25 3.53 45.25
CA LYS A 133 -21.66 3.85 45.40
C LYS A 133 -22.62 2.93 44.65
N GLY A 134 -22.08 1.94 43.91
CA GLY A 134 -22.90 1.04 43.11
C GLY A 134 -23.61 1.70 41.94
N LYS A 135 -23.07 2.78 41.37
CA LYS A 135 -23.64 3.53 40.26
C LYS A 135 -23.08 3.04 38.91
N PRO A 136 -23.93 2.76 37.90
CA PRO A 136 -23.50 2.37 36.57
C PRO A 136 -22.72 3.49 35.87
N VAL A 137 -21.72 3.10 35.07
CA VAL A 137 -20.93 3.97 34.21
C VAL A 137 -21.12 3.53 32.77
N ILE A 138 -21.52 4.47 31.91
CA ILE A 138 -21.65 4.25 30.47
C ILE A 138 -20.62 5.13 29.79
N ILE A 139 -19.72 4.54 29.00
CA ILE A 139 -18.72 5.28 28.22
C ILE A 139 -19.13 5.26 26.75
N LEU A 140 -19.29 6.45 26.17
CA LEU A 140 -19.35 6.62 24.71
C LEU A 140 -17.91 6.69 24.21
N ASP A 141 -17.41 5.57 23.73
CA ASP A 141 -16.00 5.47 23.37
C ASP A 141 -15.66 6.35 22.16
N ARG A 142 -14.42 6.83 22.10
CA ARG A 142 -13.93 7.68 21.03
C ARG A 142 -12.63 7.13 20.45
N PRO A 143 -12.41 7.32 19.11
CA PRO A 143 -11.17 6.92 18.48
C PRO A 143 -9.96 7.54 19.19
N ASN A 144 -8.94 6.71 19.40
CA ASN A 144 -7.64 7.19 19.87
C ASN A 144 -6.77 7.56 18.64
N PRO A 145 -6.34 8.83 18.50
CA PRO A 145 -5.48 9.24 17.39
C PRO A 145 -4.09 8.58 17.42
N ASN A 146 -3.59 8.20 18.60
CA ASN A 146 -2.34 7.47 18.83
C ASN A 146 -2.58 5.97 19.07
N GLY A 147 -3.71 5.42 18.63
CA GLY A 147 -4.07 4.00 18.83
C GLY A 147 -3.16 3.00 18.12
N PHE A 148 -2.41 3.43 17.11
CA PHE A 148 -1.66 2.56 16.21
C PHE A 148 -0.31 2.08 16.75
N TYR A 149 0.12 2.52 17.95
CA TYR A 149 1.38 2.08 18.56
C TYR A 149 1.35 2.09 20.08
N VAL A 150 2.31 1.38 20.67
CA VAL A 150 2.58 1.34 22.12
C VAL A 150 4.04 1.62 22.32
N ASP A 151 4.41 2.60 23.15
CA ASP A 151 5.81 2.97 23.35
C ASP A 151 6.07 3.69 24.66
N GLY A 152 7.34 3.74 25.06
CA GLY A 152 7.80 4.39 26.27
C GLY A 152 7.78 3.51 27.50
N GLU A 153 8.43 3.97 28.58
CA GLU A 153 8.52 3.23 29.82
C GLU A 153 7.15 3.03 30.46
N VAL A 154 6.86 1.79 30.87
CA VAL A 154 5.68 1.47 31.69
C VAL A 154 5.90 2.02 33.10
N LEU A 155 4.93 2.79 33.62
CA LEU A 155 5.01 3.37 34.95
C LEU A 155 5.11 2.29 36.03
N LYS A 156 6.10 2.41 36.90
CA LYS A 156 6.27 1.51 38.03
C LYS A 156 5.28 1.82 39.14
N SER A 157 4.85 0.78 39.83
CA SER A 157 3.82 0.89 40.89
C SER A 157 4.19 1.76 42.10
N ASP A 158 5.44 2.17 42.23
CA ASP A 158 5.97 3.04 43.28
C ASP A 158 6.22 4.47 42.82
N SER A 159 5.91 4.79 41.56
CA SER A 159 6.26 6.06 40.90
C SER A 159 5.01 6.85 40.48
N HIS A 160 4.01 6.93 41.34
CA HIS A 160 2.80 7.70 41.06
C HIS A 160 3.03 9.23 41.12
N SER A 161 2.42 9.96 40.21
CA SER A 161 2.42 11.42 40.15
C SER A 161 1.04 11.95 39.75
N SER A 162 0.88 13.28 39.68
CA SER A 162 -0.33 13.90 39.11
C SER A 162 -0.58 13.50 37.67
N GLU A 163 0.47 13.18 36.87
CA GLU A 163 0.40 12.85 35.48
C GLU A 163 0.57 11.35 35.20
N GLY A 164 0.70 10.54 36.23
CA GLY A 164 0.88 9.10 36.11
C GLY A 164 0.35 8.33 37.31
N GLN A 165 -0.81 7.72 37.17
CA GLN A 165 -1.49 6.99 38.26
C GLN A 165 -1.53 5.48 38.02
N LEU A 166 -1.48 5.02 36.78
CA LEU A 166 -1.67 3.62 36.39
C LEU A 166 -0.41 3.05 35.72
N PRO A 167 -0.18 1.74 35.77
CA PRO A 167 0.98 1.09 35.15
C PRO A 167 0.86 1.04 33.63
N LEU A 168 0.88 2.19 33.01
CA LEU A 168 0.76 2.39 31.56
C LEU A 168 2.09 2.81 30.95
N PRO A 169 2.41 2.41 29.72
CA PRO A 169 3.47 3.02 28.93
C PRO A 169 3.13 4.48 28.60
N VAL A 170 4.09 5.25 28.14
CA VAL A 170 3.86 6.66 27.76
C VAL A 170 2.76 6.75 26.70
N VAL A 171 2.82 5.87 25.69
CA VAL A 171 1.77 5.69 24.67
C VAL A 171 1.18 4.32 24.86
N HIS A 172 -0.07 4.23 25.30
CA HIS A 172 -0.67 2.92 25.61
C HIS A 172 -1.49 2.31 24.46
N GLY A 173 -1.78 3.08 23.42
CA GLY A 173 -2.44 2.59 22.20
C GLY A 173 -3.87 2.04 22.44
N MET A 174 -4.54 2.40 23.50
CA MET A 174 -5.91 1.99 23.82
C MET A 174 -6.86 3.20 23.72
N THR A 175 -8.12 2.98 23.37
CA THR A 175 -9.17 3.99 23.56
C THR A 175 -9.49 4.15 25.04
N LEU A 176 -10.18 5.23 25.37
CA LEU A 176 -10.59 5.48 26.76
C LEU A 176 -11.53 4.39 27.29
N GLY A 177 -12.42 3.87 26.43
CA GLY A 177 -13.33 2.78 26.78
C GLY A 177 -12.60 1.44 26.99
N GLU A 178 -11.59 1.14 26.19
CA GLU A 178 -10.75 -0.05 26.40
C GLU A 178 -9.93 0.07 27.68
N LEU A 179 -9.36 1.25 27.93
CA LEU A 179 -8.61 1.49 29.16
C LEU A 179 -9.52 1.36 30.41
N ALA A 180 -10.76 1.86 30.36
CA ALA A 180 -11.74 1.68 31.42
C ALA A 180 -12.02 0.18 31.70
N ARG A 181 -12.15 -0.62 30.63
CA ARG A 181 -12.27 -2.08 30.78
C ARG A 181 -11.06 -2.70 31.46
N MET A 182 -9.85 -2.25 31.09
CA MET A 182 -8.62 -2.74 31.71
C MET A 182 -8.54 -2.31 33.19
N ILE A 183 -8.82 -1.05 33.51
CA ILE A 183 -8.88 -0.55 34.89
C ILE A 183 -9.79 -1.42 35.76
N ASN A 184 -10.97 -1.73 35.24
CA ASN A 184 -11.96 -2.55 35.95
C ASN A 184 -11.53 -4.03 36.05
N GLY A 185 -11.03 -4.61 34.95
CA GLY A 185 -10.66 -6.00 34.85
C GLY A 185 -9.36 -6.38 35.59
N GLU A 186 -8.39 -5.48 35.62
CA GLU A 186 -7.15 -5.65 36.41
C GLU A 186 -7.33 -5.34 37.91
N GLY A 187 -8.53 -4.89 38.30
CA GLY A 187 -8.84 -4.57 39.70
C GLY A 187 -8.06 -3.37 40.22
N TRP A 188 -7.81 -2.37 39.40
CA TRP A 188 -7.07 -1.18 39.81
C TRP A 188 -7.91 -0.23 40.66
N LEU A 189 -9.26 -0.33 40.63
CA LEU A 189 -10.15 0.49 41.45
C LEU A 189 -10.02 0.14 42.91
N SER A 190 -9.80 1.15 43.75
CA SER A 190 -9.63 1.01 45.20
C SER A 190 -8.74 -0.17 45.62
N LYS A 191 -7.67 -0.41 44.84
CA LYS A 191 -6.73 -1.52 45.05
C LYS A 191 -7.42 -2.90 45.04
N GLY A 192 -8.35 -3.10 44.08
CA GLY A 192 -9.07 -4.36 43.90
C GLY A 192 -10.25 -4.59 44.85
N LYS A 193 -10.64 -3.60 45.61
CA LYS A 193 -11.79 -3.72 46.51
C LYS A 193 -13.14 -3.45 45.84
N ASN A 194 -13.14 -2.69 44.76
CA ASN A 194 -14.35 -2.29 44.07
C ASN A 194 -14.32 -2.82 42.62
N ALA A 195 -15.53 -3.05 42.07
CA ALA A 195 -15.75 -3.28 40.66
C ALA A 195 -16.82 -2.32 40.16
N CYS A 196 -16.60 -1.72 39.03
CA CYS A 196 -17.55 -0.77 38.42
C CYS A 196 -18.53 -1.52 37.53
N ASP A 197 -19.85 -1.20 37.65
CA ASP A 197 -20.86 -1.61 36.64
C ASP A 197 -20.63 -0.77 35.37
N LEU A 198 -19.84 -1.32 34.45
CA LEU A 198 -19.31 -0.61 33.30
C LEU A 198 -19.90 -1.11 31.99
N THR A 199 -20.47 -0.20 31.23
CA THR A 199 -20.87 -0.41 29.84
C THR A 199 -20.07 0.50 28.92
N VAL A 200 -19.43 -0.06 27.89
CA VAL A 200 -18.74 0.72 26.86
C VAL A 200 -19.49 0.60 25.53
N ILE A 201 -19.88 1.74 24.97
CA ILE A 201 -20.49 1.82 23.65
C ILE A 201 -19.35 2.04 22.62
N PRO A 202 -19.02 1.05 21.81
CA PRO A 202 -17.86 1.13 20.94
C PRO A 202 -18.05 2.06 19.74
N CYS A 203 -16.96 2.61 19.25
CA CYS A 203 -16.90 3.31 17.96
C CYS A 203 -17.26 2.38 16.80
N ARG A 204 -17.92 2.91 15.79
CA ARG A 204 -18.09 2.21 14.51
C ARG A 204 -16.93 2.53 13.56
N ASN A 205 -16.54 1.54 12.77
CA ASN A 205 -15.53 1.70 11.71
C ASN A 205 -14.16 2.20 12.22
N TYR A 206 -13.86 2.00 13.48
CA TYR A 206 -12.56 2.29 14.07
C TYR A 206 -11.76 0.99 14.29
N THR A 207 -10.48 1.03 14.01
CA THR A 207 -9.47 0.03 14.39
C THR A 207 -8.24 0.76 14.90
N HIS A 208 -7.38 0.10 15.64
CA HIS A 208 -6.16 0.72 16.17
C HIS A 208 -5.20 1.20 15.09
N THR A 209 -5.26 0.65 13.88
CA THR A 209 -4.40 1.06 12.76
C THR A 209 -4.88 2.31 12.02
N VAL A 210 -6.08 2.82 12.34
CA VAL A 210 -6.62 4.03 11.71
C VAL A 210 -5.99 5.27 12.34
N ARG A 211 -5.36 6.09 11.52
CA ARG A 211 -4.95 7.45 11.90
C ARG A 211 -6.19 8.34 11.86
N TYR A 212 -6.83 8.50 12.99
CA TYR A 212 -8.08 9.24 13.11
C TYR A 212 -7.82 10.73 13.26
N PRO A 213 -8.23 11.58 12.32
CA PRO A 213 -8.12 13.02 12.46
C PRO A 213 -9.17 13.54 13.43
N LEU A 214 -8.74 14.25 14.46
CA LEU A 214 -9.67 14.94 15.37
C LEU A 214 -10.26 16.15 14.66
N ILE A 215 -11.56 16.35 14.79
CA ILE A 215 -12.25 17.52 14.18
C ILE A 215 -12.17 18.73 15.09
N LYS A 216 -12.10 18.53 16.40
CA LYS A 216 -11.99 19.60 17.38
C LYS A 216 -10.75 19.40 18.24
N ALA A 217 -10.09 20.51 18.56
CA ALA A 217 -8.98 20.52 19.50
C ALA A 217 -9.42 19.93 20.84
N PRO A 218 -8.72 18.92 21.37
CA PRO A 218 -9.00 18.39 22.70
C PRO A 218 -8.44 19.27 23.82
N SER A 219 -7.54 20.21 23.48
CA SER A 219 -6.94 21.22 24.36
C SER A 219 -6.63 22.47 23.54
N PRO A 220 -6.68 23.69 24.12
CA PRO A 220 -6.33 24.94 23.44
C PRO A 220 -4.89 24.95 22.87
N ASP A 221 -3.97 24.22 23.49
CA ASP A 221 -2.57 24.11 23.05
C ASP A 221 -2.35 23.25 21.82
N LEU A 222 -3.33 22.43 21.49
CA LEU A 222 -3.29 21.54 20.33
C LEU A 222 -4.07 22.16 19.17
N LYS A 223 -3.36 22.66 18.16
CA LYS A 223 -3.96 23.43 17.06
C LYS A 223 -4.31 22.58 15.84
N ASP A 224 -3.65 21.45 15.66
CA ASP A 224 -3.72 20.57 14.50
C ASP A 224 -3.34 19.14 14.87
N MET A 225 -3.48 18.20 13.93
CA MET A 225 -3.10 16.81 14.15
C MET A 225 -1.60 16.62 14.37
N ARG A 226 -0.77 17.53 13.85
CA ARG A 226 0.66 17.50 14.09
C ARG A 226 0.97 17.66 15.58
N SER A 227 0.33 18.64 16.23
CA SER A 227 0.50 18.86 17.67
C SER A 227 0.04 17.66 18.49
N VAL A 228 -1.03 16.96 18.07
CA VAL A 228 -1.50 15.71 18.71
C VAL A 228 -0.45 14.60 18.63
N TYR A 229 0.11 14.37 17.46
CA TYR A 229 1.13 13.32 17.29
C TYR A 229 2.47 13.64 17.96
N LEU A 230 2.81 14.91 18.02
CA LEU A 230 4.05 15.37 18.67
C LEU A 230 3.93 15.57 20.18
N TYR A 231 2.73 15.48 20.74
CA TYR A 231 2.51 15.76 22.16
C TYR A 231 3.38 14.89 23.07
N ALA A 232 3.36 13.57 22.90
CA ALA A 232 4.16 12.65 23.71
C ALA A 232 5.68 12.91 23.59
N PRO A 233 6.27 12.97 22.37
CA PRO A 233 7.70 13.23 22.23
C PRO A 233 8.11 14.63 22.65
N THR A 234 7.30 15.66 22.47
CA THR A 234 7.65 17.01 22.92
C THR A 234 7.63 17.14 24.44
N CYS A 235 6.69 16.51 25.12
CA CYS A 235 6.68 16.44 26.59
C CYS A 235 7.86 15.60 27.12
N PHE A 236 8.15 14.44 26.48
CA PHE A 236 9.22 13.57 26.94
C PHE A 236 10.62 14.19 26.76
N PHE A 237 10.82 14.93 25.67
CA PHE A 237 12.09 15.59 25.34
C PHE A 237 12.10 17.09 25.64
N GLU A 238 11.22 17.53 26.53
CA GLU A 238 11.11 18.92 26.93
C GLU A 238 12.46 19.55 27.31
N ASN A 239 12.68 20.79 26.89
CA ASN A 239 13.93 21.54 27.10
C ASN A 239 15.20 20.91 26.49
N THR A 240 15.03 20.08 25.48
CA THR A 240 16.15 19.49 24.72
C THR A 240 16.22 20.03 23.29
N SER A 241 17.38 19.91 22.64
CA SER A 241 17.53 20.28 21.23
C SER A 241 16.66 19.42 20.30
N LEU A 242 16.29 18.20 20.71
CA LEU A 242 15.46 17.30 19.94
C LEU A 242 14.02 17.81 19.86
N GLN A 243 13.48 18.45 20.93
CA GLN A 243 12.16 19.05 20.89
C GLN A 243 12.05 20.10 19.79
N VAL A 244 13.05 20.96 19.65
CA VAL A 244 13.09 21.98 18.59
C VAL A 244 13.17 21.35 17.21
N ASP A 245 13.98 20.31 17.04
CA ASP A 245 14.11 19.58 15.77
C ASP A 245 12.79 18.91 15.36
N LEU A 246 12.09 18.25 16.30
CA LEU A 246 10.79 17.63 16.06
C LEU A 246 9.72 18.63 15.59
N LEU A 247 9.71 19.82 16.17
CA LEU A 247 8.75 20.86 15.81
C LEU A 247 8.94 21.40 14.38
N THR A 248 10.13 21.26 13.82
CA THR A 248 10.50 21.80 12.51
C THR A 248 10.47 20.78 11.37
N ARG A 249 10.48 19.47 11.64
CA ARG A 249 10.47 18.42 10.62
C ARG A 249 9.11 18.30 9.93
N PRO A 250 9.07 17.91 8.63
CA PRO A 250 7.83 17.51 7.98
C PRO A 250 7.16 16.35 8.73
N ILE A 251 5.85 16.40 8.91
CA ILE A 251 5.13 15.40 9.71
C ILE A 251 5.27 13.99 9.11
N ASP A 252 5.25 13.87 7.78
CA ASP A 252 5.40 12.58 7.12
C ASP A 252 6.74 11.91 7.47
N SER A 253 7.82 12.70 7.57
CA SER A 253 9.12 12.19 8.02
C SER A 253 9.13 11.75 9.48
N ILE A 254 8.17 12.20 10.28
CA ILE A 254 8.01 11.84 11.69
C ILE A 254 7.03 10.68 11.83
N LEU A 255 5.87 10.73 11.17
CA LEU A 255 4.87 9.68 11.19
C LEU A 255 5.36 8.42 10.48
N ASP A 256 6.08 8.59 9.40
CA ASP A 256 6.59 7.51 8.59
C ASP A 256 7.90 6.93 9.11
N GLY A 257 8.72 7.72 9.82
CA GLY A 257 9.89 7.26 10.55
C GLY A 257 9.60 6.75 11.97
N GLY A 258 8.30 6.63 12.29
CA GLY A 258 7.84 6.24 13.61
C GLY A 258 8.06 7.34 14.66
N ILE A 259 6.98 7.97 15.12
CA ILE A 259 6.95 8.75 16.37
C ILE A 259 7.14 7.79 17.56
N GLN A 260 7.93 6.77 17.42
CA GLN A 260 8.23 5.91 18.53
C GLN A 260 9.28 6.62 19.38
N LEU A 261 8.96 6.86 20.63
CA LEU A 261 9.89 7.48 21.59
C LEU A 261 11.21 6.72 21.65
N SER A 262 11.16 5.41 21.50
CA SER A 262 12.32 4.51 21.41
C SER A 262 13.24 4.83 20.23
N TYR A 263 12.73 5.25 19.08
CA TYR A 263 13.55 5.68 17.93
C TYR A 263 14.16 7.06 18.17
N LEU A 264 13.41 7.96 18.79
CA LEU A 264 13.89 9.31 19.09
C LEU A 264 14.98 9.34 20.15
N LEU A 265 15.05 8.33 21.01
CA LEU A 265 16.13 8.19 21.99
C LEU A 265 17.52 8.11 21.34
N ASP A 266 17.68 7.53 20.17
CA ASP A 266 18.96 7.48 19.47
C ASP A 266 19.42 8.87 19.01
N ALA A 267 18.48 9.75 18.69
CA ALA A 267 18.77 11.14 18.36
C ALA A 267 19.07 12.00 19.60
N TYR A 268 18.71 11.51 20.78
CA TYR A 268 18.97 12.20 22.06
C TYR A 268 20.40 11.97 22.53
N LYS A 269 21.32 12.73 22.02
CA LYS A 269 22.75 12.73 22.42
C LYS A 269 22.95 13.47 23.75
N SER A 270 22.45 12.96 24.86
CA SER A 270 22.88 13.46 26.15
C SER A 270 24.22 12.81 26.52
N ALA A 271 25.17 13.61 26.91
CA ALA A 271 26.50 13.20 27.33
C ALA A 271 26.52 12.26 28.56
N LYS A 272 25.37 11.97 29.14
CA LYS A 272 25.16 11.06 30.28
C LYS A 272 24.42 9.77 29.93
N ALA A 273 23.89 9.61 28.73
CA ALA A 273 23.19 8.41 28.30
C ALA A 273 24.18 7.31 27.83
N THR A 274 24.95 6.79 28.73
CA THR A 274 25.90 5.71 28.46
C THR A 274 25.22 4.38 28.08
N ASP A 275 23.89 4.29 28.04
CA ASP A 275 23.18 3.03 27.89
C ASP A 275 21.81 3.12 27.19
N VAL A 276 21.72 3.94 26.11
CA VAL A 276 20.48 4.05 25.28
C VAL A 276 19.99 2.65 24.86
N LYS A 277 20.89 1.75 24.53
CA LYS A 277 20.54 0.37 24.15
C LYS A 277 19.80 -0.36 25.27
N LYS A 278 20.25 -0.27 26.51
CA LYS A 278 19.59 -0.90 27.66
C LYS A 278 18.24 -0.23 27.99
N ILE A 279 18.15 1.09 27.83
CA ILE A 279 16.87 1.80 27.98
C ILE A 279 15.86 1.32 26.95
N LYS A 280 16.26 1.23 25.68
CA LYS A 280 15.40 0.69 24.62
C LYS A 280 14.98 -0.74 24.84
N GLU A 281 15.90 -1.60 25.24
CA GLU A 281 15.62 -3.00 25.57
C GLU A 281 14.62 -3.10 26.73
N ALA A 282 14.82 -2.30 27.80
CA ALA A 282 13.91 -2.26 28.94
C ALA A 282 12.52 -1.76 28.55
N TRP A 283 12.41 -0.73 27.71
CA TRP A 283 11.13 -0.22 27.21
C TRP A 283 10.43 -1.24 26.32
N LYS A 284 11.18 -1.90 25.44
CA LYS A 284 10.65 -2.92 24.52
C LYS A 284 10.01 -4.06 25.30
N GLU A 285 10.71 -4.60 26.31
CA GLU A 285 10.19 -5.68 27.16
C GLU A 285 8.91 -5.25 27.88
N GLY A 286 8.89 -4.06 28.49
CA GLY A 286 7.71 -3.50 29.14
C GLY A 286 6.53 -3.29 28.21
N CYS A 287 6.79 -2.72 27.02
CA CYS A 287 5.77 -2.51 25.99
C CYS A 287 5.19 -3.82 25.47
N GLU A 288 6.01 -4.84 25.22
CA GLU A 288 5.51 -6.14 24.78
C GLU A 288 4.67 -6.82 25.86
N ALA A 289 5.13 -6.78 27.12
CA ALA A 289 4.35 -7.29 28.25
C ALA A 289 3.00 -6.54 28.37
N PHE A 290 2.98 -5.22 28.20
CA PHE A 290 1.76 -4.42 28.22
C PHE A 290 0.84 -4.76 27.03
N LYS A 291 1.37 -4.92 25.84
CA LYS A 291 0.60 -5.35 24.67
C LYS A 291 -0.12 -6.68 24.91
N GLU A 292 0.54 -7.63 25.55
CA GLU A 292 -0.09 -8.89 25.91
C GLU A 292 -1.19 -8.72 26.98
N SER A 293 -0.92 -7.95 28.04
CA SER A 293 -1.86 -7.74 29.14
C SER A 293 -3.12 -6.97 28.72
N ARG A 294 -3.03 -6.05 27.76
CA ARG A 294 -4.20 -5.27 27.28
C ARG A 294 -5.13 -6.04 26.35
N LYS A 295 -4.65 -7.15 25.71
CA LYS A 295 -5.44 -7.90 24.70
C LYS A 295 -6.86 -8.26 25.11
N PRO A 296 -7.14 -8.75 26.35
CA PRO A 296 -8.49 -9.11 26.79
C PRO A 296 -9.47 -7.91 26.84
N TYR A 297 -8.93 -6.71 26.88
CA TYR A 297 -9.70 -5.48 27.06
C TYR A 297 -9.96 -4.74 25.76
N LEU A 298 -9.25 -5.08 24.67
CA LEU A 298 -9.42 -4.45 23.37
C LEU A 298 -10.83 -4.71 22.81
N LEU A 299 -11.41 -3.66 22.25
CA LEU A 299 -12.69 -3.67 21.54
C LEU A 299 -12.50 -3.63 20.04
N TYR A 300 -11.34 -3.13 19.61
CA TYR A 300 -11.02 -2.86 18.21
C TYR A 300 -9.85 -3.72 17.76
N SER A 301 -9.89 -4.10 16.50
CA SER A 301 -8.80 -4.88 15.90
C SER A 301 -7.50 -4.07 15.85
N GLU A 302 -6.41 -4.69 16.22
CA GLU A 302 -5.05 -4.18 15.99
C GLU A 302 -4.61 -4.39 14.53
N ASN A 303 -5.32 -5.24 13.81
CA ASN A 303 -5.17 -5.45 12.38
C ASN A 303 -6.38 -4.84 11.68
N ARG A 304 -6.17 -4.15 10.55
CA ARG A 304 -7.30 -3.80 9.68
C ARG A 304 -7.95 -5.11 9.21
N PRO A 305 -9.20 -5.42 9.59
CA PRO A 305 -9.88 -6.53 8.97
C PRO A 305 -10.04 -6.17 7.49
N ARG A 306 -9.56 -7.04 6.59
CA ARG A 306 -9.84 -6.86 5.16
C ARG A 306 -11.34 -6.81 4.98
N SER A 307 -11.84 -5.69 4.53
CA SER A 307 -13.21 -5.61 4.07
C SER A 307 -13.36 -6.52 2.85
N LYS A 308 -14.38 -7.36 2.83
CA LYS A 308 -14.75 -8.08 1.59
C LYS A 308 -15.38 -7.16 0.56
N TRP A 309 -15.74 -5.94 0.95
CA TRP A 309 -16.60 -5.03 0.22
C TRP A 309 -15.94 -3.66 0.07
N GLN A 310 -16.22 -2.96 -1.03
CA GLN A 310 -15.92 -1.53 -1.14
C GLN A 310 -16.62 -0.74 -0.04
N ALA A 311 -17.88 -1.11 0.23
CA ALA A 311 -18.65 -0.57 1.33
C ALA A 311 -19.49 -1.67 1.96
N ASP A 312 -19.58 -1.67 3.27
CA ASP A 312 -20.49 -2.48 4.08
C ASP A 312 -21.10 -1.57 5.13
N VAL A 313 -22.29 -1.09 4.87
CA VAL A 313 -22.94 -0.05 5.67
C VAL A 313 -24.37 -0.41 5.98
N THR A 314 -24.84 0.03 7.13
CA THR A 314 -26.21 -0.20 7.57
C THR A 314 -26.94 1.13 7.72
N PHE A 315 -28.13 1.24 7.16
CA PHE A 315 -28.97 2.42 7.19
C PHE A 315 -30.19 2.22 8.10
N PRO A 316 -30.70 3.28 8.79
CA PRO A 316 -30.04 4.56 8.88
C PRO A 316 -28.70 4.40 9.58
N ASP A 317 -27.70 5.10 9.08
CA ASP A 317 -26.43 5.21 9.78
C ASP A 317 -26.69 6.03 11.06
N TRP A 318 -26.29 5.51 12.21
CA TRP A 318 -26.53 6.14 13.52
C TRP A 318 -25.91 7.53 13.65
N MET A 319 -24.88 7.79 12.87
CA MET A 319 -24.22 9.08 12.81
C MET A 319 -25.02 10.07 11.96
N SER A 320 -26.06 9.63 11.28
CA SER A 320 -26.85 10.45 10.41
C SER A 320 -28.22 10.75 11.03
N ASN A 321 -28.57 12.03 11.08
CA ASN A 321 -29.96 12.42 11.27
C ASN A 321 -30.75 11.88 10.08
N ALA A 322 -31.73 11.00 10.29
CA ALA A 322 -32.50 10.32 9.26
C ALA A 322 -33.18 11.28 8.23
N ASN A 323 -33.21 12.57 8.52
CA ASN A 323 -33.80 13.60 7.66
C ASN A 323 -32.82 14.25 6.68
N PHE A 324 -31.51 13.92 6.70
CA PHE A 324 -30.53 14.51 5.79
C PHE A 324 -30.07 13.49 4.75
N ALA A 325 -30.44 13.73 3.51
CA ALA A 325 -30.07 12.89 2.35
C ALA A 325 -28.56 12.62 2.23
N ALA A 326 -27.72 13.59 2.56
CA ALA A 326 -26.28 13.47 2.51
C ALA A 326 -25.70 12.39 3.44
N ASN A 327 -26.33 12.13 4.57
CA ASN A 327 -25.85 11.20 5.57
C ASN A 327 -26.29 9.75 5.37
N ASN A 328 -27.21 9.52 4.44
CA ASN A 328 -27.66 8.18 4.03
C ASN A 328 -27.07 7.75 2.69
N SER A 329 -25.95 8.33 2.30
CA SER A 329 -25.28 8.03 1.03
C SER A 329 -23.91 7.38 1.26
N ARG A 330 -23.47 6.64 0.26
CA ARG A 330 -22.10 6.07 0.17
C ARG A 330 -21.61 6.18 -1.26
N SER A 331 -20.39 6.65 -1.40
CA SER A 331 -19.69 6.62 -2.68
C SER A 331 -19.01 5.28 -2.89
N PHE A 332 -18.99 4.83 -4.14
CA PHE A 332 -18.34 3.60 -4.56
C PHE A 332 -17.88 3.70 -6.01
N ARG A 333 -16.91 2.88 -6.40
CA ARG A 333 -16.40 2.87 -7.77
C ARG A 333 -16.97 1.69 -8.54
N PHE A 334 -17.48 1.98 -9.73
CA PHE A 334 -17.89 0.97 -10.71
C PHE A 334 -17.65 1.50 -12.13
N TYR A 335 -17.98 0.67 -13.12
CA TYR A 335 -17.91 1.02 -14.51
C TYR A 335 -19.32 1.06 -15.11
N HIS A 336 -19.52 1.90 -16.13
CA HIS A 336 -20.79 2.01 -16.84
C HIS A 336 -21.29 0.64 -17.31
N GLY A 337 -22.55 0.36 -17.06
CA GLY A 337 -23.17 -0.91 -17.44
C GLY A 337 -22.76 -2.12 -16.61
N GLN A 338 -22.11 -1.90 -15.44
CA GLN A 338 -21.74 -2.95 -14.51
C GLN A 338 -22.25 -2.61 -13.10
N GLY A 339 -22.45 -3.60 -12.27
CA GLY A 339 -22.64 -3.48 -10.84
C GLY A 339 -23.82 -4.24 -10.29
N THR A 340 -23.56 -4.87 -9.14
CA THR A 340 -24.55 -5.51 -8.28
C THR A 340 -24.28 -5.04 -6.86
N VAL A 341 -25.33 -4.72 -6.12
CA VAL A 341 -25.24 -4.45 -4.68
C VAL A 341 -26.10 -5.45 -3.94
N TYR A 342 -25.66 -5.84 -2.74
CA TYR A 342 -26.41 -6.75 -1.88
C TYR A 342 -27.10 -5.94 -0.80
N LEU A 343 -28.41 -6.14 -0.64
CA LEU A 343 -29.24 -5.46 0.34
C LEU A 343 -29.82 -6.50 1.30
N THR A 344 -29.55 -6.35 2.59
CA THR A 344 -30.23 -7.12 3.64
C THR A 344 -31.22 -6.18 4.33
N VAL A 345 -32.51 -6.51 4.26
CA VAL A 345 -33.60 -5.71 4.83
C VAL A 345 -33.98 -6.31 6.18
N SER A 346 -34.00 -5.53 7.26
CA SER A 346 -34.38 -6.01 8.58
C SER A 346 -35.87 -6.33 8.64
N GLU A 347 -36.31 -7.23 9.55
CA GLU A 347 -37.72 -7.55 9.78
C GLU A 347 -38.57 -6.34 10.17
N GLU A 348 -37.98 -5.38 10.84
CA GLU A 348 -38.66 -4.15 11.26
C GLU A 348 -38.90 -3.16 10.12
N CYS A 349 -38.15 -3.26 9.02
CA CYS A 349 -38.22 -2.33 7.90
C CYS A 349 -39.37 -2.68 6.97
N LYS A 350 -40.39 -1.83 6.89
CA LYS A 350 -41.58 -2.00 6.03
C LYS A 350 -41.37 -1.47 4.62
N SER A 351 -40.61 -0.39 4.49
CA SER A 351 -40.29 0.21 3.20
C SER A 351 -39.10 1.18 3.30
N PHE A 352 -38.47 1.42 2.17
CA PHE A 352 -37.40 2.43 1.98
C PHE A 352 -37.30 2.85 0.52
N SER A 353 -36.60 3.92 0.22
CA SER A 353 -36.24 4.35 -1.12
C SER A 353 -34.73 4.12 -1.34
N LEU A 354 -34.36 3.56 -2.48
CA LEU A 354 -32.96 3.34 -2.90
C LEU A 354 -32.70 4.15 -4.16
N TYR A 355 -31.56 4.84 -4.19
CA TYR A 355 -31.11 5.62 -5.35
C TYR A 355 -29.67 5.24 -5.70
N ILE A 356 -29.38 5.22 -6.99
CA ILE A 356 -28.02 5.14 -7.54
C ILE A 356 -27.86 6.33 -8.48
N ASN A 357 -26.88 7.19 -8.23
CA ASN A 357 -26.64 8.41 -9.03
C ASN A 357 -27.95 9.21 -9.27
N ASP A 358 -28.69 9.48 -8.21
CA ASP A 358 -29.99 10.17 -8.20
C ASP A 358 -31.15 9.43 -8.88
N SER A 359 -30.90 8.27 -9.45
CA SER A 359 -31.92 7.44 -10.10
C SER A 359 -32.58 6.47 -9.12
N LYS A 360 -33.89 6.57 -8.96
CA LYS A 360 -34.65 5.73 -8.03
C LYS A 360 -34.77 4.29 -8.53
N ILE A 361 -34.36 3.35 -7.67
CA ILE A 361 -34.52 1.91 -7.88
C ILE A 361 -35.89 1.46 -7.33
N LYS A 362 -36.53 0.49 -7.98
CA LYS A 362 -37.81 -0.09 -7.52
C LYS A 362 -37.56 -1.00 -6.30
N THR A 363 -38.10 -0.61 -5.14
CA THR A 363 -37.93 -1.34 -3.87
C THR A 363 -39.19 -2.03 -3.35
N LYS A 364 -40.32 -1.90 -4.06
CA LYS A 364 -41.64 -2.42 -3.62
C LYS A 364 -41.72 -3.94 -3.43
N SER A 365 -40.77 -4.70 -4.00
CA SER A 365 -40.70 -6.16 -3.87
C SER A 365 -39.84 -6.62 -2.71
N PHE A 366 -39.12 -5.72 -2.04
CA PHE A 366 -38.23 -6.10 -0.96
C PHE A 366 -39.00 -6.25 0.36
N ARG A 367 -38.74 -7.33 1.06
CA ARG A 367 -39.39 -7.69 2.32
C ARG A 367 -38.39 -7.75 3.45
N GLY A 368 -38.86 -7.49 4.67
CA GLY A 368 -38.03 -7.64 5.87
C GLY A 368 -37.61 -9.11 6.08
N GLY A 369 -36.40 -9.28 6.62
CA GLY A 369 -35.78 -10.58 6.88
C GLY A 369 -35.02 -11.19 5.69
N GLU A 370 -35.04 -10.56 4.53
CA GLU A 370 -34.47 -11.14 3.29
C GLU A 370 -33.24 -10.35 2.79
N THR A 371 -32.38 -11.03 2.04
CA THR A 371 -31.23 -10.45 1.33
C THR A 371 -31.43 -10.51 -0.18
N TYR A 372 -31.13 -9.44 -0.89
CA TYR A 372 -31.34 -9.27 -2.32
C TYR A 372 -30.04 -8.89 -3.02
N ALA A 373 -29.74 -9.55 -4.13
CA ALA A 373 -28.77 -9.08 -5.11
C ALA A 373 -29.49 -8.15 -6.10
N VAL A 374 -29.13 -6.89 -6.12
CA VAL A 374 -29.77 -5.85 -6.94
C VAL A 374 -28.84 -5.45 -8.06
N ASP A 375 -29.24 -5.72 -9.29
CA ASP A 375 -28.54 -5.24 -10.48
C ASP A 375 -28.70 -3.72 -10.60
N ILE A 376 -27.59 -3.00 -10.50
CA ILE A 376 -27.53 -1.55 -10.63
C ILE A 376 -26.87 -1.09 -11.94
N SER A 377 -26.52 -2.02 -12.83
CA SER A 377 -25.75 -1.77 -14.06
C SER A 377 -26.33 -0.65 -14.93
N LYS A 378 -27.65 -0.51 -14.98
CA LYS A 378 -28.32 0.56 -15.76
C LYS A 378 -28.11 1.97 -15.21
N TYR A 379 -27.64 2.07 -13.98
CA TYR A 379 -27.56 3.33 -13.24
C TYR A 379 -26.11 3.74 -12.96
N THR A 380 -25.15 2.84 -13.19
CA THR A 380 -23.72 3.09 -12.96
C THR A 380 -23.10 3.89 -14.08
N ARG A 381 -22.06 4.64 -13.72
CA ARG A 381 -21.16 5.35 -14.60
C ARG A 381 -19.71 5.00 -14.31
N ASP A 382 -18.81 5.31 -15.20
CA ASP A 382 -17.38 5.08 -14.99
C ASP A 382 -16.86 5.93 -13.85
N GLY A 383 -16.08 5.30 -12.98
CA GLY A 383 -15.50 5.92 -11.79
C GLY A 383 -16.45 5.99 -10.60
N LEU A 384 -16.58 7.16 -9.99
CA LEU A 384 -17.29 7.34 -8.73
C LEU A 384 -18.81 7.37 -8.94
N ASN A 385 -19.51 6.52 -8.18
CA ASN A 385 -20.97 6.42 -8.12
C ASN A 385 -21.43 6.69 -6.70
N THR A 386 -22.70 7.06 -6.53
CA THR A 386 -23.33 7.30 -5.22
C THR A 386 -24.52 6.41 -5.03
N LEU A 387 -24.58 5.70 -3.91
CA LEU A 387 -25.78 4.99 -3.43
C LEU A 387 -26.41 5.79 -2.30
N GLN A 388 -27.72 5.91 -2.29
CA GLN A 388 -28.48 6.58 -1.23
C GLN A 388 -29.67 5.73 -0.82
N VAL A 389 -29.89 5.63 0.50
CA VAL A 389 -31.07 5.03 1.10
C VAL A 389 -31.83 6.10 1.87
N SER A 390 -33.13 6.27 1.60
CA SER A 390 -34.00 7.25 2.26
C SER A 390 -35.40 6.70 2.52
N ASP A 391 -36.27 7.51 3.12
CA ASP A 391 -37.69 7.20 3.38
C ASP A 391 -37.90 5.86 4.10
N ILE A 392 -37.05 5.52 5.04
CA ILE A 392 -37.13 4.30 5.83
C ILE A 392 -38.37 4.34 6.72
N ILE A 393 -39.21 3.31 6.64
CA ILE A 393 -40.42 3.16 7.48
C ILE A 393 -40.34 1.86 8.26
N PRO A 394 -40.56 1.87 9.59
CA PRO A 394 -40.74 3.05 10.43
C PRO A 394 -39.45 3.86 10.57
N ALA A 395 -39.56 5.18 10.74
CA ALA A 395 -38.41 6.10 10.79
C ALA A 395 -37.43 5.79 11.94
N GLN A 396 -37.88 5.15 12.99
CA GLN A 396 -37.10 4.71 14.15
C GLN A 396 -36.50 3.29 13.98
N ALA A 397 -36.72 2.62 12.83
CA ALA A 397 -36.15 1.30 12.61
C ALA A 397 -34.63 1.36 12.67
N LYS A 398 -34.04 0.55 13.54
CA LYS A 398 -32.60 0.43 13.66
C LYS A 398 -32.09 -0.62 12.68
N ASN A 399 -30.94 -0.35 12.06
CA ASN A 399 -30.32 -1.29 11.12
C ASN A 399 -31.31 -1.77 10.03
N ALA A 400 -32.08 -0.82 9.48
CA ALA A 400 -33.19 -1.14 8.60
C ALA A 400 -32.75 -1.79 7.28
N VAL A 401 -31.66 -1.28 6.69
CA VAL A 401 -31.12 -1.78 5.41
C VAL A 401 -29.60 -1.85 5.50
N ARG A 402 -29.02 -3.04 5.45
CA ARG A 402 -27.57 -3.21 5.25
C ARG A 402 -27.28 -3.29 3.77
N VAL A 403 -26.29 -2.55 3.32
CA VAL A 403 -25.84 -2.51 1.93
C VAL A 403 -24.38 -2.93 1.84
N GLN A 404 -24.12 -3.93 1.01
CA GLN A 404 -22.78 -4.43 0.73
C GLN A 404 -22.47 -4.23 -0.75
N ILE A 405 -21.38 -3.55 -1.07
CA ILE A 405 -20.98 -3.19 -2.42
C ILE A 405 -19.67 -3.90 -2.73
N PRO A 406 -19.64 -4.87 -3.67
CA PRO A 406 -18.41 -5.53 -4.09
C PRO A 406 -17.53 -4.61 -4.91
N PHE A 407 -16.28 -4.99 -5.10
CA PHE A 407 -15.40 -4.34 -6.07
C PHE A 407 -15.81 -4.72 -7.50
N PRO A 408 -15.54 -3.87 -8.50
CA PRO A 408 -15.76 -4.23 -9.89
C PRO A 408 -14.84 -5.38 -10.29
N THR A 409 -15.33 -6.24 -11.19
CA THR A 409 -14.56 -7.31 -11.83
C THR A 409 -14.36 -6.99 -13.31
N VAL A 410 -13.30 -7.53 -13.88
CA VAL A 410 -13.06 -7.42 -15.33
C VAL A 410 -13.96 -8.42 -16.06
N GLN A 411 -14.81 -7.89 -16.93
CA GLN A 411 -15.68 -8.66 -17.81
C GLN A 411 -15.15 -8.64 -19.24
N ASP A 412 -15.53 -9.61 -20.06
CA ASP A 412 -15.25 -9.54 -21.49
C ASP A 412 -16.16 -8.49 -22.15
N GLY A 413 -15.64 -7.74 -23.10
CA GLY A 413 -16.38 -6.70 -23.80
C GLY A 413 -15.90 -6.50 -25.23
N PRO A 414 -16.78 -5.99 -26.11
CA PRO A 414 -16.41 -5.74 -27.49
C PRO A 414 -15.62 -4.43 -27.64
N VAL A 415 -14.60 -4.41 -28.48
CA VAL A 415 -13.78 -3.24 -28.82
C VAL A 415 -14.64 -2.01 -29.21
N LYS A 416 -15.77 -2.22 -29.90
CA LYS A 416 -16.62 -1.12 -30.40
C LYS A 416 -17.16 -0.20 -29.31
N ASP A 417 -17.24 -0.70 -28.07
CA ASP A 417 -17.82 0.03 -26.93
C ASP A 417 -16.74 0.63 -26.03
N SER A 418 -15.45 0.51 -26.40
CA SER A 418 -14.30 0.94 -25.58
C SER A 418 -13.70 2.28 -25.97
N GLY A 419 -14.18 2.92 -27.03
CA GLY A 419 -13.54 4.11 -27.59
C GLY A 419 -12.24 3.83 -28.37
N ILE A 420 -11.70 2.61 -28.29
CA ILE A 420 -10.45 2.26 -28.97
C ILE A 420 -10.69 2.07 -30.47
N SER A 421 -9.93 2.80 -31.29
CA SER A 421 -10.04 2.72 -32.74
C SER A 421 -9.62 1.34 -33.26
N LYS A 422 -10.42 0.78 -34.18
CA LYS A 422 -10.03 -0.43 -34.93
C LYS A 422 -8.75 -0.22 -35.74
N ASP A 423 -8.51 0.99 -36.24
CA ASP A 423 -7.30 1.32 -36.98
C ASP A 423 -6.05 1.27 -36.08
N SER A 424 -6.18 1.65 -34.80
CA SER A 424 -5.11 1.49 -33.81
C SER A 424 -4.69 0.02 -33.68
N LEU A 425 -5.66 -0.85 -33.48
CA LEU A 425 -5.40 -2.30 -33.32
C LEU A 425 -4.87 -2.94 -34.61
N ALA A 426 -5.41 -2.52 -35.76
CA ALA A 426 -4.92 -2.98 -37.07
C ALA A 426 -3.49 -2.50 -37.35
N LEU A 427 -3.10 -1.31 -36.89
CA LEU A 427 -1.73 -0.81 -37.03
C LEU A 427 -0.76 -1.61 -36.14
N ILE A 428 -1.15 -1.87 -34.89
CA ILE A 428 -0.35 -2.72 -33.99
C ILE A 428 -0.15 -4.10 -34.61
N ASP A 429 -1.22 -4.73 -35.11
CA ASP A 429 -1.17 -6.02 -35.78
C ASP A 429 -0.20 -6.03 -36.97
N ARG A 430 -0.26 -5.01 -37.84
CA ARG A 430 0.64 -4.88 -39.00
C ARG A 430 2.10 -4.76 -38.58
N ILE A 431 2.40 -3.95 -37.55
CA ILE A 431 3.77 -3.75 -37.07
C ILE A 431 4.32 -5.07 -36.52
N ILE A 432 3.61 -5.71 -35.58
CA ILE A 432 4.06 -6.96 -34.98
C ILE A 432 4.18 -8.07 -36.02
N SER A 433 3.17 -8.23 -36.88
CA SER A 433 3.19 -9.23 -37.94
C SER A 433 4.31 -9.03 -38.97
N SER A 434 4.66 -7.76 -39.25
CA SER A 434 5.81 -7.45 -40.10
C SER A 434 7.12 -7.82 -39.43
N ASP A 435 7.30 -7.45 -38.18
CA ASP A 435 8.52 -7.77 -37.44
C ASP A 435 8.74 -9.28 -37.31
N ILE A 436 7.68 -10.05 -37.06
CA ILE A 436 7.76 -11.51 -36.98
C ILE A 436 8.20 -12.11 -38.32
N ARG A 437 7.67 -11.64 -39.45
CA ARG A 437 8.12 -12.10 -40.78
C ARG A 437 9.60 -11.79 -41.07
N ASN A 438 10.13 -10.77 -40.39
CA ASN A 438 11.51 -10.32 -40.55
C ASN A 438 12.47 -10.84 -39.45
N GLY A 439 12.00 -11.74 -38.56
CA GLY A 439 12.84 -12.44 -37.60
C GLY A 439 12.59 -12.12 -36.13
N PHE A 440 11.54 -11.33 -35.80
CA PHE A 440 11.06 -11.23 -34.44
C PHE A 440 10.36 -12.52 -33.98
N THR A 441 10.15 -12.72 -32.71
CA THR A 441 9.79 -14.01 -32.10
C THR A 441 8.30 -14.18 -31.88
N SER A 442 7.79 -13.65 -30.76
CA SER A 442 6.36 -13.65 -30.47
C SER A 442 5.95 -12.45 -29.60
N ALA A 443 4.68 -12.18 -29.61
CA ALA A 443 4.07 -11.17 -28.77
C ALA A 443 2.67 -11.60 -28.32
N GLN A 444 2.22 -11.04 -27.20
CA GLN A 444 0.86 -11.18 -26.68
C GLN A 444 0.40 -9.82 -26.14
N LEU A 445 -0.84 -9.45 -26.41
CA LEU A 445 -1.42 -8.18 -25.98
C LEU A 445 -2.78 -8.39 -25.33
N ALA A 446 -3.00 -7.79 -24.16
CA ALA A 446 -4.32 -7.67 -23.55
C ALA A 446 -4.59 -6.19 -23.18
N VAL A 447 -5.81 -5.75 -23.45
CA VAL A 447 -6.26 -4.38 -23.18
C VAL A 447 -7.56 -4.41 -22.40
N ILE A 448 -7.52 -3.82 -21.19
CA ILE A 448 -8.71 -3.59 -20.36
C ILE A 448 -9.05 -2.11 -20.41
N LYS A 449 -10.28 -1.77 -20.78
CA LYS A 449 -10.83 -0.42 -20.76
C LYS A 449 -12.16 -0.41 -20.02
N ASP A 450 -12.30 0.47 -19.04
CA ASP A 450 -13.51 0.62 -18.23
C ASP A 450 -14.01 -0.73 -17.66
N GLY A 451 -13.10 -1.50 -17.05
CA GLY A 451 -13.39 -2.79 -16.45
C GLY A 451 -13.77 -3.90 -17.43
N ARG A 452 -13.44 -3.75 -18.71
CA ARG A 452 -13.70 -4.76 -19.73
C ARG A 452 -12.43 -5.16 -20.46
N LEU A 453 -12.18 -6.46 -20.58
CA LEU A 453 -11.16 -7.00 -21.48
C LEU A 453 -11.70 -6.85 -22.90
N VAL A 454 -11.29 -5.79 -23.58
CA VAL A 454 -11.84 -5.38 -24.90
C VAL A 454 -11.02 -5.90 -26.07
N TYR A 455 -9.77 -6.27 -25.82
CA TYR A 455 -8.89 -6.82 -26.83
C TYR A 455 -7.85 -7.77 -26.22
N GLN A 456 -7.65 -8.87 -26.90
CA GLN A 456 -6.52 -9.78 -26.68
C GLN A 456 -6.11 -10.42 -27.99
N ASN A 457 -4.81 -10.57 -28.22
CA ASN A 457 -4.26 -11.25 -29.38
C ASN A 457 -2.84 -11.77 -29.09
N ALA A 458 -2.40 -12.72 -29.88
CA ALA A 458 -1.07 -13.29 -29.84
C ALA A 458 -0.50 -13.49 -31.24
N TRP A 459 0.81 -13.36 -31.37
CA TRP A 459 1.53 -13.47 -32.65
C TRP A 459 2.83 -14.27 -32.48
N GLY A 460 3.27 -14.90 -33.57
CA GLY A 460 4.55 -15.61 -33.66
C GLY A 460 4.53 -16.98 -33.01
N ALA A 461 5.66 -17.41 -32.48
CA ALA A 461 5.87 -18.75 -32.00
C ALA A 461 6.48 -18.79 -30.60
N VAL A 462 6.10 -19.80 -29.81
CA VAL A 462 6.59 -19.99 -28.43
C VAL A 462 8.11 -20.23 -28.36
N LEU A 463 8.70 -20.77 -29.44
CA LEU A 463 10.13 -21.05 -29.57
C LEU A 463 10.59 -20.71 -30.99
N ALA A 464 11.01 -19.48 -31.26
CA ALA A 464 11.43 -19.04 -32.59
C ALA A 464 12.86 -19.45 -32.94
N TYR A 465 13.75 -19.41 -31.96
CA TYR A 465 15.16 -19.74 -32.12
C TYR A 465 15.63 -20.71 -31.06
N GLY A 466 16.26 -21.77 -31.50
CA GLY A 466 17.05 -22.67 -30.70
C GLY A 466 18.54 -22.31 -30.75
N LYS A 467 19.38 -23.08 -30.08
CA LYS A 467 20.83 -22.86 -29.98
C LYS A 467 21.52 -22.80 -31.36
N ASN A 468 20.98 -23.50 -32.36
CA ASN A 468 21.56 -23.61 -33.68
C ASN A 468 20.88 -22.72 -34.75
N GLY A 469 20.02 -21.81 -34.34
CA GLY A 469 19.29 -20.91 -35.23
C GLY A 469 17.77 -21.10 -35.19
N PRO A 470 17.06 -20.64 -36.24
CA PRO A 470 15.61 -20.74 -36.32
C PRO A 470 15.13 -22.20 -36.21
N VAL A 471 14.01 -22.37 -35.49
CA VAL A 471 13.37 -23.68 -35.32
C VAL A 471 12.19 -23.78 -36.29
N GLU A 472 12.04 -24.89 -37.02
CA GLU A 472 10.93 -25.11 -37.94
C GLU A 472 9.72 -25.77 -37.26
N ASN A 473 8.52 -25.60 -37.84
CA ASN A 473 7.27 -26.25 -37.41
C ASN A 473 6.92 -26.07 -35.93
N GLN A 474 6.96 -24.86 -35.45
CA GLN A 474 6.77 -24.55 -34.04
C GLN A 474 5.31 -24.36 -33.67
N ARG A 475 5.01 -24.58 -32.37
CA ARG A 475 3.75 -24.14 -31.76
C ARG A 475 3.64 -22.61 -31.87
N LYS A 476 2.51 -22.15 -32.40
CA LYS A 476 2.20 -20.72 -32.39
C LYS A 476 1.91 -20.26 -30.99
N ALA A 477 2.32 -19.04 -30.65
CA ALA A 477 1.86 -18.37 -29.47
C ALA A 477 0.36 -18.09 -29.57
N ASP A 478 -0.34 -18.26 -28.47
CA ASP A 478 -1.78 -18.01 -28.31
C ASP A 478 -2.03 -17.19 -27.03
N ASN A 479 -3.29 -16.88 -26.74
CA ASN A 479 -3.64 -16.08 -25.56
C ASN A 479 -3.42 -16.83 -24.23
N GLU A 480 -3.14 -18.12 -24.26
CA GLU A 480 -2.84 -18.94 -23.08
C GLU A 480 -1.34 -19.08 -22.83
N THR A 481 -0.49 -18.64 -23.77
CA THR A 481 0.96 -18.75 -23.66
C THR A 481 1.49 -17.93 -22.48
N LEU A 482 2.33 -18.55 -21.66
CA LEU A 482 3.00 -17.91 -20.52
C LEU A 482 4.31 -17.27 -20.96
N TYR A 483 4.54 -16.04 -20.50
CA TYR A 483 5.80 -15.31 -20.73
C TYR A 483 6.54 -15.10 -19.41
N ASP A 484 7.87 -15.22 -19.44
CA ASP A 484 8.73 -14.78 -18.35
C ASP A 484 8.66 -13.25 -18.24
N LEU A 485 8.10 -12.76 -17.15
CA LEU A 485 7.84 -11.34 -16.95
C LEU A 485 9.08 -10.51 -16.63
N ALA A 486 10.20 -11.17 -16.34
CA ALA A 486 11.44 -10.52 -15.88
C ALA A 486 11.13 -9.48 -14.77
N SER A 487 11.61 -8.25 -14.89
CA SER A 487 11.45 -7.21 -13.86
C SER A 487 10.01 -6.72 -13.65
N VAL A 488 9.06 -6.99 -14.55
CA VAL A 488 7.63 -6.74 -14.27
C VAL A 488 7.19 -7.57 -13.05
N SER A 489 7.86 -8.70 -12.77
CA SER A 489 7.66 -9.48 -11.54
C SER A 489 7.75 -8.63 -10.28
N LYS A 490 8.68 -7.65 -10.20
CA LYS A 490 8.85 -6.78 -9.03
C LYS A 490 7.52 -6.17 -8.55
N MET A 491 6.70 -5.74 -9.53
CA MET A 491 5.44 -5.05 -9.24
C MET A 491 4.34 -6.01 -8.76
N PHE A 492 4.18 -7.14 -9.44
CA PHE A 492 3.10 -8.09 -9.16
C PHE A 492 3.47 -9.17 -8.13
N THR A 493 4.67 -9.06 -7.55
CA THR A 493 5.13 -9.91 -6.45
C THR A 493 5.41 -9.09 -5.20
N VAL A 494 6.59 -8.52 -5.06
CA VAL A 494 7.01 -7.76 -3.86
C VAL A 494 6.12 -6.56 -3.62
N ASN A 495 5.88 -5.72 -4.64
CA ASN A 495 5.04 -4.53 -4.46
C ASN A 495 3.62 -4.90 -4.03
N TYR A 496 3.00 -5.85 -4.69
CA TYR A 496 1.67 -6.32 -4.31
C TYR A 496 1.65 -6.93 -2.91
N ALA A 497 2.66 -7.75 -2.58
CA ALA A 497 2.77 -8.34 -1.26
C ALA A 497 2.93 -7.28 -0.16
N ILE A 498 3.82 -6.31 -0.36
CA ILE A 498 4.06 -5.24 0.62
C ILE A 498 2.82 -4.33 0.75
N GLN A 499 2.19 -3.93 -0.37
CA GLN A 499 0.93 -3.18 -0.33
C GLN A 499 -0.14 -3.90 0.49
N SER A 500 -0.25 -5.22 0.29
CA SER A 500 -1.18 -6.06 1.02
C SER A 500 -0.86 -6.12 2.52
N LEU A 501 0.41 -6.34 2.88
CA LEU A 501 0.85 -6.40 4.27
C LEU A 501 0.72 -5.04 4.98
N VAL A 502 0.97 -3.94 4.28
CA VAL A 502 0.77 -2.57 4.80
C VAL A 502 -0.73 -2.29 4.97
N THR A 503 -1.57 -2.69 4.02
CA THR A 503 -3.04 -2.58 4.13
C THR A 503 -3.57 -3.33 5.36
N ASP A 504 -3.00 -4.51 5.65
CA ASP A 504 -3.38 -5.31 6.81
C ASP A 504 -2.78 -4.80 8.14
N GLY A 505 -1.90 -3.79 8.10
CA GLY A 505 -1.19 -3.31 9.27
C GLY A 505 -0.10 -4.26 9.80
N LEU A 506 0.26 -5.28 9.02
CA LEU A 506 1.29 -6.26 9.38
C LEU A 506 2.71 -5.77 9.09
N LEU A 507 2.85 -4.74 8.29
CA LEU A 507 4.12 -4.14 7.91
C LEU A 507 3.94 -2.63 7.76
N SER A 508 4.93 -1.85 8.23
CA SER A 508 5.06 -0.44 7.88
C SER A 508 6.19 -0.27 6.86
N LEU A 509 6.04 0.68 5.95
CA LEU A 509 7.13 1.05 5.02
C LEU A 509 8.36 1.57 5.76
N ASP A 510 8.19 2.09 6.96
CA ASP A 510 9.24 2.69 7.78
C ASP A 510 9.82 1.73 8.81
N THR A 511 9.38 0.47 8.79
CA THR A 511 10.01 -0.59 9.59
C THR A 511 11.43 -0.81 9.07
N LYS A 512 12.40 -0.80 9.96
CA LYS A 512 13.80 -1.07 9.62
C LYS A 512 14.00 -2.54 9.23
N ILE A 513 14.85 -2.78 8.28
CA ILE A 513 15.16 -4.15 7.80
C ILE A 513 15.71 -5.02 8.94
N ILE A 514 16.54 -4.45 9.84
CA ILE A 514 17.07 -5.17 10.99
C ILE A 514 15.97 -5.61 11.96
N ASP A 515 14.89 -4.87 12.11
CA ASP A 515 13.77 -5.24 12.99
C ASP A 515 12.98 -6.46 12.45
N ILE A 516 13.09 -6.74 11.16
CA ILE A 516 12.42 -7.86 10.51
C ILE A 516 13.36 -9.07 10.36
N LEU A 517 14.57 -8.82 9.87
CA LEU A 517 15.50 -9.87 9.45
C LEU A 517 16.65 -10.12 10.45
N GLY A 518 16.81 -9.28 11.46
CA GLY A 518 17.84 -9.38 12.49
C GLY A 518 19.04 -8.46 12.26
N ASP A 519 19.82 -8.25 13.34
CA ASP A 519 21.01 -7.37 13.34
C ASP A 519 22.09 -7.86 12.37
N GLU A 520 22.09 -9.14 12.02
CA GLU A 520 23.02 -9.74 11.06
C GLU A 520 22.95 -9.06 9.68
N PHE A 521 21.82 -8.44 9.33
CA PHE A 521 21.71 -7.65 8.10
C PHE A 521 22.77 -6.54 8.03
N ALA A 522 23.10 -5.93 9.14
CA ALA A 522 24.14 -4.91 9.23
C ALA A 522 25.49 -5.51 9.64
N GLU A 523 25.52 -6.37 10.66
CA GLU A 523 26.74 -6.83 11.31
C GLU A 523 27.57 -7.78 10.43
N ASP A 524 26.92 -8.62 9.61
CA ASP A 524 27.61 -9.55 8.72
C ASP A 524 28.25 -8.88 7.48
N THR A 525 28.02 -7.58 7.29
CA THR A 525 28.56 -6.84 6.15
C THR A 525 30.08 -6.97 6.07
N ILE A 526 30.59 -7.31 4.87
CA ILE A 526 32.03 -7.44 4.66
C ILE A 526 32.61 -6.26 3.88
N SER A 527 33.87 -5.95 4.11
CA SER A 527 34.58 -4.93 3.37
C SER A 527 34.95 -5.45 1.98
N ILE A 528 34.49 -4.75 0.94
CA ILE A 528 34.87 -4.97 -0.47
C ILE A 528 35.17 -3.60 -1.07
N GLN A 529 36.37 -3.47 -1.67
CA GLN A 529 36.72 -2.29 -2.46
C GLN A 529 36.33 -2.55 -3.91
N PHE A 530 35.26 -1.91 -4.35
CA PHE A 530 34.80 -2.02 -5.73
C PHE A 530 35.60 -1.12 -6.66
N LYS A 531 35.88 -1.62 -7.88
CA LYS A 531 36.48 -0.82 -8.93
C LYS A 531 35.56 0.35 -9.30
N ASN A 532 36.16 1.54 -9.38
CA ASN A 532 35.46 2.79 -9.73
C ASN A 532 34.37 3.24 -8.71
N LYS A 533 34.44 2.76 -7.47
CA LYS A 533 33.61 3.27 -6.37
C LYS A 533 34.48 3.88 -5.29
N GLU A 534 33.95 4.87 -4.60
CA GLU A 534 34.65 5.44 -3.43
C GLU A 534 34.77 4.40 -2.32
N LYS A 535 35.86 4.53 -1.54
CA LYS A 535 36.05 3.65 -0.39
C LYS A 535 35.27 4.17 0.80
N ILE A 536 34.28 3.43 1.20
CA ILE A 536 33.45 3.72 2.37
C ILE A 536 33.97 2.88 3.55
N PRO A 537 34.17 3.46 4.72
CA PRO A 537 34.56 2.70 5.93
C PRO A 537 33.47 1.65 6.26
N LEU A 538 33.89 0.45 6.65
CA LEU A 538 32.97 -0.65 6.95
C LEU A 538 31.97 -0.28 8.05
N GLU A 539 32.41 0.36 9.12
CA GLU A 539 31.55 0.76 10.23
C GLU A 539 30.50 1.80 9.79
N GLN A 540 30.82 2.66 8.84
CA GLN A 540 29.86 3.59 8.25
C GLN A 540 28.78 2.85 7.44
N ILE A 541 29.17 1.82 6.66
CA ILE A 541 28.21 1.00 5.92
C ILE A 541 27.29 0.26 6.88
N LYS A 542 27.84 -0.31 7.97
CA LYS A 542 27.05 -0.99 8.98
C LYS A 542 26.05 -0.03 9.64
N GLU A 543 26.49 1.18 9.99
CA GLU A 543 25.64 2.20 10.57
C GLU A 543 24.48 2.58 9.63
N TRP A 544 24.77 2.78 8.34
CA TRP A 544 23.73 3.01 7.36
C TRP A 544 22.73 1.84 7.29
N LYS A 545 23.22 0.60 7.22
CA LYS A 545 22.37 -0.59 7.14
C LYS A 545 21.48 -0.78 8.39
N ARG A 546 21.91 -0.37 9.58
CA ARG A 546 21.07 -0.36 10.79
C ARG A 546 19.85 0.56 10.67
N ASN A 547 19.88 1.51 9.75
CA ASN A 547 18.85 2.53 9.60
C ASN A 547 18.00 2.38 8.34
N ILE A 548 18.35 1.48 7.42
CA ILE A 548 17.59 1.23 6.20
C ILE A 548 16.22 0.67 6.54
N THR A 549 15.18 1.27 5.93
CA THR A 549 13.78 0.89 6.05
C THR A 549 13.29 0.10 4.83
N VAL A 550 12.11 -0.49 4.93
CA VAL A 550 11.42 -1.12 3.79
C VAL A 550 11.21 -0.10 2.66
N ARG A 551 10.89 1.15 3.01
CA ARG A 551 10.72 2.27 2.06
C ARG A 551 11.98 2.49 1.23
N ASP A 552 13.14 2.57 1.86
CA ASP A 552 14.41 2.82 1.18
C ASP A 552 14.75 1.72 0.18
N VAL A 553 14.45 0.49 0.55
CA VAL A 553 14.72 -0.68 -0.30
C VAL A 553 13.75 -0.72 -1.48
N ILE A 554 12.44 -0.53 -1.27
CA ILE A 554 11.44 -0.61 -2.36
C ILE A 554 11.57 0.55 -3.36
N THR A 555 12.11 1.69 -2.92
CA THR A 555 12.34 2.87 -3.77
C THR A 555 13.73 2.90 -4.42
N HIS A 556 14.54 1.88 -4.22
CA HIS A 556 15.91 1.82 -4.75
C HIS A 556 16.86 2.93 -4.26
N THR A 557 16.63 3.40 -3.04
CA THR A 557 17.44 4.43 -2.38
C THR A 557 18.26 3.91 -1.20
N ALA A 558 18.24 2.60 -0.98
CA ALA A 558 18.94 1.94 0.13
C ALA A 558 20.48 1.96 0.02
N GLY A 559 21.03 2.28 -1.17
CA GLY A 559 22.47 2.39 -1.40
C GLY A 559 23.15 1.13 -1.95
N PHE A 560 22.41 0.08 -2.29
CA PHE A 560 22.94 -1.09 -2.98
C PHE A 560 23.32 -0.77 -4.43
N ASP A 561 24.26 -1.54 -5.00
CA ASP A 561 24.52 -1.53 -6.44
C ASP A 561 23.41 -2.24 -7.21
N ALA A 562 23.41 -2.12 -8.54
CA ALA A 562 22.35 -2.67 -9.41
C ALA A 562 22.13 -4.18 -9.24
N GLY A 563 23.18 -4.94 -8.99
CA GLY A 563 23.11 -6.38 -8.74
C GLY A 563 24.48 -7.05 -8.77
N TYR A 564 24.58 -8.18 -8.12
CA TYR A 564 25.76 -9.04 -8.13
C TYR A 564 25.37 -10.48 -8.47
N PRO A 565 26.22 -11.23 -9.21
CA PRO A 565 25.94 -12.59 -9.57
C PRO A 565 26.25 -13.53 -8.39
N TYR A 566 25.33 -13.67 -7.44
CA TYR A 566 25.45 -14.56 -6.30
C TYR A 566 25.59 -16.03 -6.68
N PHE A 567 25.11 -16.38 -7.87
CA PHE A 567 25.16 -17.72 -8.44
C PHE A 567 26.50 -18.08 -9.08
N ASN A 568 27.37 -17.11 -9.34
CA ASN A 568 28.57 -17.32 -10.14
C ASN A 568 29.83 -17.40 -9.29
N ASP A 569 30.42 -18.60 -9.14
CA ASP A 569 31.65 -18.84 -8.40
C ASP A 569 32.92 -18.32 -9.11
N ASN A 570 32.81 -18.04 -10.41
CA ASN A 570 33.90 -17.65 -11.31
C ASN A 570 33.89 -16.14 -11.63
N TYR A 571 33.53 -15.33 -10.64
CA TYR A 571 33.38 -13.88 -10.74
C TYR A 571 34.18 -13.18 -9.64
N ASP A 572 34.91 -12.13 -10.00
CA ASP A 572 35.52 -11.26 -8.99
C ASP A 572 34.65 -10.01 -8.77
N ILE A 573 34.01 -9.96 -7.61
CA ILE A 573 33.07 -8.90 -7.27
C ILE A 573 33.72 -7.52 -7.11
N ALA A 574 35.02 -7.48 -6.74
CA ALA A 574 35.73 -6.22 -6.55
C ALA A 574 36.05 -5.55 -7.89
N SER A 575 36.49 -6.32 -8.88
CA SER A 575 36.82 -5.81 -10.22
C SER A 575 35.67 -5.83 -11.21
N GLY A 576 34.62 -6.61 -10.93
CA GLY A 576 33.54 -6.86 -11.89
C GLY A 576 33.90 -7.80 -13.02
N ALA A 577 34.96 -8.59 -12.89
CA ALA A 577 35.49 -9.46 -13.95
C ALA A 577 34.88 -10.87 -13.87
N PHE A 578 34.48 -11.39 -15.03
CA PHE A 578 34.08 -12.78 -15.21
C PHE A 578 35.28 -13.67 -15.61
N ASN A 579 35.12 -14.96 -15.45
CA ASN A 579 36.07 -15.99 -15.86
C ASN A 579 37.45 -15.86 -15.18
N VAL A 580 37.48 -15.50 -13.93
CA VAL A 580 38.69 -15.25 -13.13
C VAL A 580 39.21 -16.46 -12.36
N GLY A 581 38.49 -17.58 -12.45
CA GLY A 581 38.76 -18.85 -11.75
C GLY A 581 37.73 -19.14 -10.64
N SER A 582 37.45 -20.42 -10.44
CA SER A 582 36.47 -20.87 -9.45
C SER A 582 36.81 -20.40 -8.03
N ASN A 583 35.77 -20.22 -7.19
CA ASN A 583 35.85 -19.79 -5.80
C ASN A 583 36.44 -18.37 -5.58
N LYS A 584 36.35 -17.48 -6.56
CA LYS A 584 36.80 -16.07 -6.44
C LYS A 584 35.71 -15.15 -5.93
N ASN A 585 34.42 -15.49 -6.12
CA ASN A 585 33.32 -14.67 -5.67
C ASN A 585 33.12 -14.78 -4.16
N ARG A 586 33.45 -13.73 -3.43
CA ARG A 586 33.29 -13.66 -1.97
C ARG A 586 31.81 -13.65 -1.51
N LEU A 587 30.87 -13.38 -2.41
CA LEU A 587 29.44 -13.37 -2.18
C LEU A 587 28.73 -14.55 -2.89
N TYR A 588 29.46 -15.57 -3.30
CA TYR A 588 28.89 -16.77 -3.92
C TYR A 588 28.00 -17.53 -2.92
N SER A 589 26.78 -17.82 -3.33
CA SER A 589 25.80 -18.56 -2.52
C SER A 589 25.56 -19.98 -2.97
N GLY A 590 25.83 -20.29 -4.22
CA GLY A 590 25.51 -21.55 -4.87
C GLY A 590 24.83 -21.33 -6.20
N SER A 591 24.68 -22.40 -6.99
CA SER A 591 24.13 -22.33 -8.35
C SER A 591 23.10 -23.44 -8.67
N ASP A 592 22.69 -24.20 -7.66
CA ASP A 592 21.77 -25.34 -7.83
C ASP A 592 20.29 -25.01 -7.61
N GLY A 593 19.98 -23.80 -7.21
CA GLY A 593 18.60 -23.37 -6.94
C GLY A 593 17.93 -24.04 -5.73
N SER A 594 18.70 -24.77 -4.93
CA SER A 594 18.18 -25.45 -3.74
C SER A 594 17.74 -24.48 -2.64
N GLU A 595 16.92 -24.95 -1.73
CA GLU A 595 16.51 -24.18 -0.55
C GLU A 595 17.73 -23.79 0.34
N GLU A 596 18.75 -24.64 0.37
CA GLU A 596 20.01 -24.34 1.06
C GLU A 596 20.75 -23.19 0.36
N THR A 597 20.84 -23.21 -0.96
CA THR A 597 21.41 -22.09 -1.74
C THR A 597 20.61 -20.81 -1.55
N ARG A 598 19.29 -20.88 -1.50
CA ARG A 598 18.42 -19.74 -1.24
C ARG A 598 18.67 -19.10 0.14
N LYS A 599 18.81 -19.92 1.18
CA LYS A 599 19.20 -19.46 2.54
C LYS A 599 20.59 -18.83 2.55
N LYS A 600 21.54 -19.40 1.84
CA LYS A 600 22.88 -18.80 1.67
C LYS A 600 22.79 -17.46 0.93
N THR A 601 21.91 -17.33 -0.06
CA THR A 601 21.72 -16.08 -0.78
C THR A 601 21.29 -14.95 0.16
N LEU A 602 20.36 -15.19 1.08
CA LEU A 602 20.00 -14.20 2.09
C LEU A 602 21.22 -13.74 2.92
N ARG A 603 22.04 -14.70 3.38
CA ARG A 603 23.27 -14.37 4.11
C ARG A 603 24.26 -13.58 3.26
N GLN A 604 24.38 -13.89 1.98
CA GLN A 604 25.26 -13.12 1.09
C GLN A 604 24.72 -11.71 0.81
N ILE A 605 23.41 -11.53 0.76
CA ILE A 605 22.80 -10.18 0.70
C ILE A 605 23.13 -9.40 1.98
N PHE A 606 23.09 -10.03 3.16
CA PHE A 606 23.53 -9.38 4.41
C PHE A 606 25.01 -8.96 4.34
N ARG A 607 25.85 -9.78 3.76
CA ARG A 607 27.29 -9.50 3.59
C ARG A 607 27.59 -8.47 2.52
N THR A 608 26.64 -8.18 1.62
CA THR A 608 26.84 -7.23 0.52
C THR A 608 26.93 -5.81 1.08
N PRO A 609 28.05 -5.08 0.84
CA PRO A 609 28.16 -3.70 1.28
C PRO A 609 27.36 -2.74 0.40
N LEU A 610 26.94 -1.62 0.96
CA LEU A 610 26.40 -0.50 0.21
C LEU A 610 27.53 0.20 -0.55
N VAL A 611 27.19 0.78 -1.70
CA VAL A 611 28.11 1.52 -2.57
C VAL A 611 27.80 3.01 -2.64
N TYR A 612 26.69 3.42 -2.02
CA TYR A 612 26.25 4.79 -1.85
C TYR A 612 25.68 4.99 -0.46
N GLU A 613 25.71 6.20 0.05
CA GLU A 613 24.94 6.59 1.21
C GLU A 613 23.44 6.52 0.88
N PRO A 614 22.60 5.92 1.75
CA PRO A 614 21.16 5.90 1.55
C PRO A 614 20.58 7.29 1.27
N HIS A 615 19.58 7.37 0.42
CA HIS A 615 18.91 8.60 -0.06
C HIS A 615 19.73 9.54 -0.94
N THR A 616 21.02 9.30 -1.17
CA THR A 616 21.85 10.16 -2.03
C THR A 616 21.74 9.82 -3.50
N ASN A 617 21.35 8.58 -3.83
CA ASN A 617 21.25 8.09 -5.20
C ASN A 617 20.10 7.08 -5.33
N LEU A 618 19.34 7.18 -6.41
CA LEU A 618 18.41 6.13 -6.82
C LEU A 618 19.15 5.19 -7.78
N THR A 619 19.45 3.99 -7.32
CA THR A 619 20.10 2.95 -8.11
C THR A 619 19.15 1.77 -8.24
N TYR A 620 18.56 1.59 -9.43
CA TYR A 620 17.72 0.43 -9.72
C TYR A 620 18.49 -0.86 -9.42
N SER A 621 18.04 -1.61 -8.40
CA SER A 621 18.78 -2.74 -7.84
C SER A 621 17.90 -3.99 -7.75
N ASP A 622 18.39 -5.09 -8.31
CA ASP A 622 17.78 -6.41 -8.15
C ASP A 622 17.97 -6.93 -6.72
N ILE A 623 19.06 -6.51 -6.04
CA ILE A 623 19.34 -6.90 -4.66
C ILE A 623 18.23 -6.43 -3.73
N ASP A 624 17.74 -5.22 -3.94
CA ASP A 624 16.63 -4.65 -3.16
C ASP A 624 15.40 -5.58 -3.16
N TYR A 625 14.99 -6.03 -4.32
CA TYR A 625 13.81 -6.87 -4.48
C TYR A 625 14.05 -8.34 -4.11
N MET A 626 15.30 -8.81 -4.16
CA MET A 626 15.69 -10.09 -3.55
C MET A 626 15.56 -10.01 -2.04
N LEU A 627 16.03 -8.93 -1.41
CA LEU A 627 15.93 -8.69 0.03
C LEU A 627 14.47 -8.57 0.47
N LEU A 628 13.66 -7.78 -0.23
CA LEU A 628 12.25 -7.59 0.08
C LEU A 628 11.42 -8.88 -0.07
N CYS A 629 11.83 -9.80 -0.95
CA CYS A 629 11.22 -11.12 -1.01
C CYS A 629 11.30 -11.83 0.34
N PHE A 630 12.46 -11.82 0.98
CA PHE A 630 12.66 -12.41 2.31
C PHE A 630 11.94 -11.62 3.41
N VAL A 631 11.84 -10.30 3.29
CA VAL A 631 11.02 -9.47 4.20
C VAL A 631 9.56 -9.92 4.16
N VAL A 632 8.98 -10.05 2.96
CA VAL A 632 7.60 -10.53 2.79
C VAL A 632 7.41 -11.91 3.40
N GLU A 633 8.33 -12.84 3.14
CA GLU A 633 8.24 -14.21 3.68
C GLU A 633 8.36 -14.24 5.21
N LYS A 634 9.21 -13.41 5.77
CA LYS A 634 9.38 -13.30 7.22
C LYS A 634 8.13 -12.75 7.91
N VAL A 635 7.56 -11.69 7.36
CA VAL A 635 6.38 -11.02 7.93
C VAL A 635 5.13 -11.87 7.74
N SER A 636 4.94 -12.46 6.56
CA SER A 636 3.75 -13.26 6.25
C SER A 636 3.80 -14.69 6.80
N GLY A 637 4.97 -15.19 7.15
CA GLY A 637 5.20 -16.59 7.50
C GLY A 637 5.01 -17.57 6.35
N ARG A 638 4.97 -17.09 5.09
CA ARG A 638 4.72 -17.88 3.88
C ARG A 638 5.77 -17.59 2.82
N ARG A 639 6.14 -18.61 2.03
CA ARG A 639 6.95 -18.37 0.84
C ARG A 639 6.19 -17.49 -0.16
N MET A 640 6.90 -16.66 -0.92
CA MET A 640 6.35 -15.65 -1.81
C MET A 640 5.28 -16.18 -2.76
N ASP A 641 5.53 -17.30 -3.44
CA ASP A 641 4.59 -17.91 -4.38
C ASP A 641 3.28 -18.37 -3.69
N SER A 642 3.41 -18.99 -2.52
CA SER A 642 2.25 -19.42 -1.72
C SER A 642 1.45 -18.23 -1.18
N PHE A 643 2.14 -17.17 -0.76
CA PHE A 643 1.50 -15.94 -0.33
C PHE A 643 0.68 -15.30 -1.46
N LEU A 644 1.28 -15.10 -2.62
CA LEU A 644 0.63 -14.46 -3.76
C LEU A 644 -0.55 -15.28 -4.29
N LYS A 645 -0.38 -16.61 -4.37
CA LYS A 645 -1.45 -17.51 -4.81
C LYS A 645 -2.67 -17.43 -3.88
N ALA A 646 -2.43 -17.48 -2.58
CA ALA A 646 -3.51 -17.43 -1.60
C ALA A 646 -4.18 -16.06 -1.51
N THR A 647 -3.39 -14.99 -1.68
CA THR A 647 -3.85 -13.61 -1.47
C THR A 647 -4.53 -13.03 -2.71
N PHE A 648 -4.00 -13.31 -3.92
CA PHE A 648 -4.44 -12.67 -5.16
C PHE A 648 -4.93 -13.66 -6.21
N TRP A 649 -4.09 -14.66 -6.58
CA TRP A 649 -4.38 -15.46 -7.76
C TRP A 649 -5.62 -16.34 -7.60
N SER A 650 -5.74 -17.04 -6.46
CA SER A 650 -6.92 -17.89 -6.20
C SER A 650 -8.19 -17.07 -5.98
N PRO A 651 -8.22 -15.97 -5.20
CA PRO A 651 -9.41 -15.13 -5.07
C PRO A 651 -9.89 -14.48 -6.38
N MET A 652 -8.98 -14.24 -7.33
CA MET A 652 -9.29 -13.68 -8.65
C MET A 652 -9.48 -14.76 -9.73
N GLU A 653 -9.37 -16.03 -9.36
CA GLU A 653 -9.47 -17.18 -10.29
C GLU A 653 -8.46 -17.12 -11.45
N LEU A 654 -7.28 -16.53 -11.21
CA LEU A 654 -6.21 -16.46 -12.22
C LEU A 654 -5.56 -17.82 -12.37
N SER A 655 -5.59 -18.38 -13.57
CA SER A 655 -5.10 -19.72 -13.86
C SER A 655 -3.79 -19.75 -14.66
N ARG A 656 -3.44 -18.64 -15.31
CA ARG A 656 -2.28 -18.50 -16.18
C ARG A 656 -1.24 -17.52 -15.60
N ILE A 657 -0.94 -17.69 -14.30
CA ILE A 657 0.09 -16.97 -13.58
C ILE A 657 0.77 -17.91 -12.58
N SER A 658 2.09 -17.98 -12.59
CA SER A 658 2.85 -18.90 -11.73
C SER A 658 4.33 -18.54 -11.64
N TYR A 659 4.96 -18.86 -10.52
CA TYR A 659 6.39 -19.15 -10.46
C TYR A 659 6.64 -20.59 -10.92
N ASN A 660 7.83 -20.87 -11.42
CA ASN A 660 8.24 -22.23 -11.81
C ASN A 660 7.12 -23.01 -12.54
N PRO A 661 6.64 -22.55 -13.70
CA PRO A 661 5.45 -23.14 -14.33
C PRO A 661 5.57 -24.65 -14.55
N LEU A 662 6.76 -25.17 -14.90
CA LEU A 662 6.98 -26.60 -15.11
C LEU A 662 6.75 -27.46 -13.85
N GLU A 663 6.86 -26.87 -12.65
CA GLU A 663 6.60 -27.51 -11.36
C GLU A 663 5.13 -27.36 -10.94
N ASN A 664 4.40 -26.47 -11.60
CA ASN A 664 3.03 -26.09 -11.26
C ASN A 664 2.00 -26.52 -12.33
N GLY A 665 2.31 -27.57 -13.09
CA GLY A 665 1.35 -28.23 -13.98
C GLY A 665 1.30 -27.69 -15.40
N PHE A 666 2.23 -26.82 -15.80
CA PHE A 666 2.38 -26.34 -17.17
C PHE A 666 3.47 -27.15 -17.90
N GLU A 667 3.27 -27.35 -19.20
CA GLU A 667 4.27 -27.95 -20.06
C GLU A 667 5.25 -26.89 -20.58
N GLN A 668 6.43 -27.35 -21.01
CA GLN A 668 7.43 -26.46 -21.62
C GLN A 668 6.85 -25.71 -22.83
N SER A 669 6.05 -26.40 -23.63
CA SER A 669 5.36 -25.82 -24.79
C SER A 669 4.32 -24.76 -24.45
N ASP A 670 3.84 -24.67 -23.21
CA ASP A 670 2.91 -23.60 -22.75
C ASP A 670 3.62 -22.27 -22.54
N CYS A 671 4.94 -22.28 -22.50
CA CYS A 671 5.75 -21.12 -22.18
C CYS A 671 6.51 -20.61 -23.40
N ALA A 672 6.55 -19.29 -23.57
CA ALA A 672 7.42 -18.66 -24.56
C ALA A 672 8.89 -18.81 -24.13
N ALA A 673 9.73 -19.33 -25.04
CA ALA A 673 11.17 -19.45 -24.80
C ALA A 673 11.84 -18.08 -24.70
N THR A 674 12.91 -18.02 -23.91
CA THR A 674 13.73 -16.82 -23.77
C THR A 674 15.12 -17.06 -24.42
N ASP A 675 16.20 -17.05 -23.64
CA ASP A 675 17.56 -17.12 -24.18
C ASP A 675 17.86 -18.47 -24.86
N PRO A 676 18.29 -18.47 -26.13
CA PRO A 676 18.66 -19.69 -26.83
C PRO A 676 19.91 -20.39 -26.27
N TYR A 677 20.70 -19.68 -25.44
CA TYR A 677 22.02 -20.13 -25.01
C TYR A 677 22.13 -20.43 -23.51
N GLY A 678 21.02 -20.43 -22.78
CA GLY A 678 20.98 -20.80 -21.36
C GLY A 678 21.31 -19.69 -20.39
N SER A 679 21.11 -18.43 -20.72
CA SER A 679 21.34 -17.26 -19.85
C SER A 679 22.82 -17.01 -19.47
N THR A 680 23.76 -17.34 -20.31
CA THR A 680 25.20 -17.20 -20.02
C THR A 680 25.95 -16.36 -21.02
N TRP A 681 25.33 -15.31 -21.52
CA TRP A 681 25.97 -14.41 -22.49
C TRP A 681 26.58 -15.17 -23.69
N SER A 682 25.76 -15.99 -24.36
CA SER A 682 26.18 -16.90 -25.44
C SER A 682 27.26 -17.89 -25.01
N GLY A 683 27.28 -18.33 -23.77
CA GLY A 683 28.30 -19.24 -23.26
C GLY A 683 29.66 -18.61 -22.98
N LYS A 684 29.82 -17.28 -23.11
CA LYS A 684 31.07 -16.57 -22.87
C LYS A 684 31.40 -16.44 -21.36
N ILE A 685 30.40 -16.59 -20.48
CA ILE A 685 30.59 -16.58 -19.04
C ILE A 685 30.50 -18.04 -18.57
N ASP A 686 31.46 -18.42 -17.72
CA ASP A 686 31.57 -19.76 -17.20
C ASP A 686 31.42 -19.78 -15.68
N PHE A 687 30.65 -20.73 -15.15
CA PHE A 687 30.47 -20.98 -13.72
C PHE A 687 29.91 -22.39 -13.50
N SER A 688 30.02 -22.85 -12.25
CA SER A 688 29.50 -24.17 -11.86
C SER A 688 27.97 -24.22 -11.99
N GLY A 689 27.43 -25.24 -12.70
CA GLY A 689 25.98 -25.43 -12.86
C GLY A 689 25.30 -24.55 -13.91
N LYS A 690 26.06 -23.88 -14.80
CA LYS A 690 25.48 -23.05 -15.86
C LYS A 690 24.54 -23.82 -16.76
N ARG A 691 23.45 -23.20 -17.19
CA ARG A 691 22.56 -23.70 -18.21
C ARG A 691 23.18 -23.47 -19.59
N THR A 692 22.98 -24.42 -20.50
CA THR A 692 23.50 -24.36 -21.88
C THR A 692 22.44 -24.60 -22.95
N ASP A 693 21.23 -24.96 -22.53
CA ASP A 693 20.10 -25.22 -23.41
C ASP A 693 19.15 -24.04 -23.45
N VAL A 694 18.28 -24.00 -24.46
CA VAL A 694 17.24 -22.98 -24.57
C VAL A 694 16.46 -22.85 -23.26
N VAL A 695 16.31 -21.65 -22.79
CA VAL A 695 15.52 -21.36 -21.58
C VAL A 695 14.05 -21.22 -21.94
N GLN A 696 13.24 -22.21 -21.53
CA GLN A 696 11.80 -22.24 -21.79
C GLN A 696 11.06 -22.85 -20.58
N GLY A 697 10.05 -22.15 -20.06
CA GLY A 697 9.31 -22.57 -18.86
C GLY A 697 10.11 -22.46 -17.56
N ARG A 698 11.26 -21.82 -17.60
CA ARG A 698 12.14 -21.52 -16.47
C ARG A 698 12.56 -20.07 -16.54
N VAL A 699 12.73 -19.42 -15.39
CA VAL A 699 13.11 -18.01 -15.34
C VAL A 699 14.45 -17.78 -16.04
N HIS A 700 14.52 -16.74 -16.86
CA HIS A 700 15.73 -16.34 -17.56
C HIS A 700 16.79 -15.81 -16.60
N ASP A 701 16.40 -14.95 -15.66
CA ASP A 701 17.32 -14.33 -14.71
C ASP A 701 18.12 -15.36 -13.91
N SER A 702 19.44 -15.22 -13.92
CA SER A 702 20.33 -16.21 -13.34
C SER A 702 20.37 -16.17 -11.80
N ASN A 703 20.20 -15.01 -11.16
CA ASN A 703 20.05 -14.97 -9.71
C ASN A 703 18.73 -15.59 -9.28
N ALA A 704 17.64 -15.25 -9.96
CA ALA A 704 16.33 -15.85 -9.67
C ALA A 704 16.36 -17.37 -9.84
N TYR A 705 16.95 -17.88 -10.91
CA TYR A 705 17.01 -19.30 -11.16
C TYR A 705 17.97 -20.04 -10.22
N HIS A 706 19.25 -19.67 -10.25
CA HIS A 706 20.33 -20.42 -9.60
C HIS A 706 20.45 -20.13 -8.10
N ALA A 707 20.23 -18.88 -7.68
CA ALA A 707 20.42 -18.45 -6.30
C ALA A 707 19.12 -18.39 -5.49
N MET A 708 17.95 -18.27 -6.15
CA MET A 708 16.65 -18.11 -5.48
C MET A 708 15.66 -19.26 -5.77
N GLY A 709 16.07 -20.30 -6.54
CA GLY A 709 15.23 -21.45 -6.84
C GLY A 709 14.01 -21.14 -7.71
N GLY A 710 14.11 -20.12 -8.55
CA GLY A 710 13.04 -19.66 -9.44
C GLY A 710 12.02 -18.72 -8.77
N ILE A 711 12.03 -18.59 -7.43
CA ILE A 711 11.06 -17.79 -6.67
C ILE A 711 11.79 -16.61 -6.05
N SER A 712 11.74 -15.48 -6.73
CA SER A 712 12.41 -14.25 -6.30
C SER A 712 11.50 -13.02 -6.45
N GLY A 713 11.81 -11.97 -5.71
CA GLY A 713 11.06 -10.71 -5.77
C GLY A 713 11.40 -9.86 -6.98
N HIS A 714 12.59 -10.03 -7.58
CA HIS A 714 13.04 -9.19 -8.69
C HIS A 714 12.70 -9.76 -10.07
N ALA A 715 12.48 -11.06 -10.18
CA ALA A 715 12.17 -11.80 -11.41
C ALA A 715 11.58 -13.18 -11.08
N GLY A 716 11.06 -13.90 -12.08
CA GLY A 716 10.65 -15.31 -11.99
C GLY A 716 9.15 -15.55 -12.10
N LEU A 717 8.33 -14.51 -12.11
CA LEU A 717 6.90 -14.65 -12.37
C LEU A 717 6.66 -14.87 -13.87
N PHE A 718 5.77 -15.80 -14.17
CA PHE A 718 5.25 -16.06 -15.50
C PHE A 718 3.75 -15.75 -15.53
N ALA A 719 3.28 -15.18 -16.64
CA ALA A 719 1.86 -14.98 -16.86
C ALA A 719 1.53 -14.89 -18.36
N ASN A 720 0.25 -15.08 -18.69
CA ASN A 720 -0.29 -14.59 -19.95
C ASN A 720 -0.73 -13.13 -19.80
N ALA A 721 -0.99 -12.46 -20.93
CA ALA A 721 -1.32 -11.03 -20.90
C ALA A 721 -2.67 -10.75 -20.23
N SER A 722 -3.68 -11.61 -20.41
CA SER A 722 -5.02 -11.37 -19.89
C SER A 722 -5.11 -11.50 -18.36
N ASP A 723 -4.50 -12.54 -17.78
CA ASP A 723 -4.49 -12.71 -16.31
C ASP A 723 -3.65 -11.63 -15.65
N LEU A 724 -2.52 -11.26 -16.24
CA LEU A 724 -1.71 -10.16 -15.73
C LEU A 724 -2.45 -8.81 -15.83
N ALA A 725 -3.22 -8.57 -16.91
CA ALA A 725 -4.02 -7.36 -17.04
C ALA A 725 -5.16 -7.32 -16.01
N ARG A 726 -5.83 -8.46 -15.75
CA ARG A 726 -6.82 -8.57 -14.67
C ARG A 726 -6.20 -8.26 -13.32
N LEU A 727 -5.02 -8.84 -13.03
CA LEU A 727 -4.30 -8.54 -11.80
C LEU A 727 -3.91 -7.06 -11.72
N ALA A 728 -3.41 -6.47 -12.81
CA ALA A 728 -3.03 -5.06 -12.86
C ALA A 728 -4.22 -4.10 -12.66
N SER A 729 -5.44 -4.49 -13.05
CA SER A 729 -6.64 -3.67 -12.88
C SER A 729 -6.99 -3.41 -11.41
N VAL A 730 -6.49 -4.23 -10.48
CA VAL A 730 -6.64 -4.03 -9.03
C VAL A 730 -6.01 -2.70 -8.58
N MET A 731 -4.98 -2.22 -9.27
CA MET A 731 -4.38 -0.91 -8.98
C MET A 731 -5.33 0.27 -9.24
N LEU A 732 -6.38 0.09 -10.02
CA LEU A 732 -7.43 1.10 -10.24
C LEU A 732 -8.52 1.05 -9.18
N THR A 733 -8.75 -0.12 -8.57
CA THR A 733 -9.94 -0.40 -7.77
C THR A 733 -9.65 -0.69 -6.29
N GLY A 734 -8.47 -1.20 -5.97
CA GLY A 734 -8.08 -1.67 -4.64
C GLY A 734 -8.56 -3.08 -4.28
N GLY A 735 -9.41 -3.68 -5.14
CA GLY A 735 -9.96 -5.01 -4.91
C GLY A 735 -10.60 -5.60 -6.15
N TYR A 736 -11.17 -6.80 -6.03
CA TYR A 736 -11.80 -7.55 -7.12
C TYR A 736 -12.93 -8.42 -6.57
N GLY A 737 -14.16 -8.21 -7.04
CA GLY A 737 -15.33 -8.93 -6.54
C GLY A 737 -15.52 -8.73 -5.03
N GLU A 738 -15.58 -9.82 -4.30
CA GLU A 738 -15.72 -9.81 -2.83
C GLU A 738 -14.37 -9.86 -2.10
N HIS A 739 -13.31 -9.35 -2.72
CA HIS A 739 -11.97 -9.33 -2.16
C HIS A 739 -11.35 -7.93 -2.22
N SER A 740 -11.09 -7.35 -1.06
CA SER A 740 -10.25 -6.17 -0.91
C SER A 740 -8.79 -6.60 -0.84
N PHE A 741 -7.92 -5.96 -1.60
CA PHE A 741 -6.49 -6.24 -1.59
C PHE A 741 -5.69 -5.07 -1.03
N PHE A 742 -6.05 -3.85 -1.41
CA PHE A 742 -5.34 -2.65 -1.03
C PHE A 742 -6.31 -1.59 -0.52
N SER A 743 -5.96 -0.93 0.58
CA SER A 743 -6.66 0.28 0.99
C SER A 743 -6.29 1.43 0.06
N ARG A 744 -7.16 2.43 -0.06
CA ARG A 744 -6.96 3.54 -0.98
C ARG A 744 -5.71 4.35 -0.66
N ASP A 745 -5.50 4.63 0.61
CA ASP A 745 -4.31 5.32 1.12
C ASP A 745 -3.00 4.61 0.74
N VAL A 746 -2.97 3.28 0.84
CA VAL A 746 -1.80 2.49 0.41
C VAL A 746 -1.61 2.57 -1.10
N LEU A 747 -2.68 2.44 -1.89
CA LEU A 747 -2.57 2.59 -3.34
C LEU A 747 -1.98 3.96 -3.71
N ASP A 748 -2.51 5.02 -3.13
CA ASP A 748 -2.08 6.39 -3.42
C ASP A 748 -0.62 6.61 -3.05
N VAL A 749 -0.15 6.12 -1.89
CA VAL A 749 1.26 6.17 -1.50
C VAL A 749 2.15 5.44 -2.51
N PHE A 750 1.74 4.26 -2.99
CA PHE A 750 2.58 3.46 -3.88
C PHE A 750 2.74 4.04 -5.27
N VAL A 751 1.75 4.76 -5.77
CA VAL A 751 1.81 5.39 -7.10
C VAL A 751 2.14 6.87 -7.08
N SER A 752 2.22 7.49 -5.90
CA SER A 752 2.61 8.90 -5.76
C SER A 752 4.07 9.12 -6.19
N PRO A 753 4.40 10.30 -6.76
CA PRO A 753 5.75 10.61 -7.13
C PRO A 753 6.67 10.67 -5.90
N GLN A 754 7.88 10.14 -6.04
CA GLN A 754 8.95 10.35 -5.07
C GLN A 754 9.33 11.83 -4.99
N SER A 755 10.00 12.23 -3.91
CA SER A 755 10.58 13.59 -3.83
C SER A 755 11.62 13.81 -4.94
N LEU A 756 11.76 15.06 -5.38
CA LEU A 756 12.75 15.44 -6.38
C LEU A 756 14.18 15.03 -5.94
N PRO A 757 15.01 14.53 -6.85
CA PRO A 757 14.83 14.49 -8.31
C PRO A 757 14.18 13.21 -8.86
N TYR A 758 13.56 12.38 -8.03
CA TYR A 758 13.08 11.04 -8.39
C TYR A 758 11.56 10.98 -8.67
N ALA A 759 10.95 12.09 -9.02
CA ALA A 759 9.51 12.21 -9.26
C ALA A 759 8.95 11.28 -10.37
N ASP A 760 9.83 10.73 -11.22
CA ASP A 760 9.47 9.76 -12.25
C ASP A 760 9.23 8.34 -11.69
N PHE A 761 9.34 8.17 -10.38
CA PHE A 761 9.16 6.90 -9.69
C PHE A 761 8.16 7.03 -8.55
N GLY A 762 7.33 6.00 -8.38
CA GLY A 762 6.59 5.73 -7.16
C GLY A 762 7.36 4.73 -6.28
N MET A 763 6.67 3.99 -5.42
CA MET A 763 7.27 2.89 -4.66
C MET A 763 7.59 1.72 -5.62
N GLY A 764 8.72 1.82 -6.33
CA GLY A 764 9.16 0.89 -7.36
C GLY A 764 8.45 1.02 -8.71
N TRP A 765 7.24 1.56 -8.78
CA TRP A 765 6.55 1.82 -10.04
C TRP A 765 7.25 2.90 -10.84
N TRP A 766 7.43 2.69 -12.13
CA TRP A 766 7.81 3.75 -13.05
C TRP A 766 6.57 4.59 -13.36
N ARG A 767 6.75 5.90 -13.34
CA ARG A 767 5.68 6.86 -13.62
C ARG A 767 5.92 7.56 -14.95
N GLN A 768 4.88 8.20 -15.48
CA GLN A 768 5.06 9.12 -16.59
C GLN A 768 5.90 10.31 -16.11
N GLY A 769 7.12 10.42 -16.59
CA GLY A 769 8.02 11.52 -16.27
C GLY A 769 8.19 12.47 -17.44
N GLU A 770 8.61 13.69 -17.18
CA GLU A 770 8.85 14.67 -18.23
C GLU A 770 10.05 14.30 -19.10
N PHE A 771 11.05 13.59 -18.56
CA PHE A 771 12.33 13.41 -19.25
C PHE A 771 12.81 11.97 -19.40
N LYS A 772 12.53 11.08 -18.47
CA LYS A 772 13.12 9.73 -18.42
C LYS A 772 12.18 8.62 -18.82
N THR A 773 10.95 8.65 -18.37
CA THR A 773 9.99 7.55 -18.51
C THR A 773 9.10 7.69 -19.75
N VAL A 774 9.06 8.83 -20.39
CA VAL A 774 8.30 9.09 -21.66
C VAL A 774 8.58 8.01 -22.71
N LYS A 775 9.82 7.52 -22.80
CA LYS A 775 10.17 6.45 -23.75
C LYS A 775 9.58 5.09 -23.40
N HIS A 776 9.23 4.86 -22.14
CA HIS A 776 8.72 3.57 -21.70
C HIS A 776 7.23 3.40 -21.99
N PHE A 777 6.45 4.48 -21.91
CA PHE A 777 4.99 4.43 -22.07
C PHE A 777 4.48 5.22 -23.29
N GLY A 778 5.36 5.84 -24.05
CA GLY A 778 4.99 6.80 -25.09
C GLY A 778 4.82 8.21 -24.54
N THR A 779 4.24 9.12 -25.36
CA THR A 779 4.16 10.56 -25.05
C THR A 779 2.73 11.04 -24.82
N LEU A 780 1.72 10.17 -24.95
CA LEU A 780 0.30 10.52 -24.92
C LEU A 780 -0.42 10.15 -23.62
N CYS A 781 0.24 9.43 -22.72
CA CYS A 781 -0.33 9.09 -21.43
C CYS A 781 -0.35 10.28 -20.47
N SER A 782 -1.23 10.23 -19.47
CA SER A 782 -1.36 11.27 -18.44
C SER A 782 -0.17 11.24 -17.46
N SER A 783 -0.04 12.28 -16.66
CA SER A 783 0.94 12.32 -15.57
C SER A 783 0.64 11.30 -14.45
N ALA A 784 -0.60 10.82 -14.38
CA ALA A 784 -1.03 9.78 -13.45
C ALA A 784 -0.64 8.36 -13.89
N ALA A 785 -0.24 8.18 -15.16
CA ALA A 785 0.13 6.89 -15.71
C ALA A 785 1.37 6.29 -15.03
N PHE A 786 1.33 5.00 -14.82
CA PHE A 786 2.44 4.25 -14.23
C PHE A 786 2.50 2.82 -14.79
N GLY A 787 3.59 2.14 -14.51
CA GLY A 787 3.80 0.78 -15.00
C GLY A 787 5.21 0.28 -14.75
N HIS A 788 5.59 -0.80 -15.42
CA HIS A 788 6.96 -1.31 -15.39
C HIS A 788 7.28 -2.12 -16.66
N GLN A 789 8.57 -2.21 -16.99
CA GLN A 789 9.05 -3.03 -18.09
C GLN A 789 9.96 -4.16 -17.60
N GLY A 790 10.06 -5.23 -18.40
CA GLY A 790 10.93 -6.37 -18.16
C GLY A 790 11.95 -6.59 -19.26
N PHE A 791 13.11 -7.13 -18.89
CA PHE A 791 14.24 -7.40 -19.80
C PHE A 791 13.87 -8.30 -20.97
N THR A 792 13.01 -9.27 -20.74
CA THR A 792 12.52 -10.23 -21.74
C THR A 792 11.64 -9.59 -22.82
N GLY A 793 11.22 -8.35 -22.62
CA GLY A 793 10.35 -7.58 -23.51
C GLY A 793 8.91 -7.55 -23.04
N THR A 794 8.68 -7.32 -21.78
CA THR A 794 7.35 -7.28 -21.16
C THR A 794 7.01 -5.89 -20.65
N LEU A 795 5.75 -5.52 -20.71
CA LEU A 795 5.18 -4.25 -20.25
C LEU A 795 3.86 -4.52 -19.53
N ALA A 796 3.73 -3.94 -18.34
CA ALA A 796 2.44 -3.65 -17.73
C ALA A 796 2.30 -2.14 -17.59
N PHE A 797 1.22 -1.58 -18.12
CA PHE A 797 0.94 -0.15 -18.16
C PHE A 797 -0.47 0.12 -17.65
N ILE A 798 -0.61 1.09 -16.79
CA ILE A 798 -1.86 1.48 -16.13
C ILE A 798 -2.03 2.99 -16.30
N GLU A 799 -3.17 3.38 -16.86
CA GLU A 799 -3.58 4.76 -17.10
C GLU A 799 -4.87 5.05 -16.32
N PRO A 800 -4.76 5.64 -15.12
CA PRO A 800 -5.92 5.86 -14.25
C PRO A 800 -6.96 6.83 -14.82
N GLU A 801 -6.53 7.87 -15.53
CA GLU A 801 -7.45 8.88 -16.09
C GLU A 801 -8.35 8.29 -17.18
N GLU A 802 -7.88 7.26 -17.87
CA GLU A 802 -8.62 6.57 -18.92
C GLU A 802 -9.21 5.22 -18.45
N ASN A 803 -9.10 4.84 -17.18
CA ASN A 803 -9.46 3.51 -16.71
C ASN A 803 -8.91 2.41 -17.62
N LEU A 804 -7.65 2.52 -18.03
CA LEU A 804 -7.03 1.71 -19.07
C LEU A 804 -5.87 0.89 -18.49
N VAL A 805 -5.84 -0.40 -18.80
CA VAL A 805 -4.70 -1.28 -18.52
C VAL A 805 -4.26 -1.93 -19.82
N ILE A 806 -2.97 -1.87 -20.10
CA ILE A 806 -2.34 -2.53 -21.24
C ILE A 806 -1.24 -3.45 -20.72
N VAL A 807 -1.34 -4.73 -21.05
CA VAL A 807 -0.27 -5.70 -20.85
C VAL A 807 0.21 -6.17 -22.22
N TYR A 808 1.48 -5.92 -22.51
CA TYR A 808 2.12 -6.31 -23.73
C TYR A 808 3.36 -7.16 -23.41
N LEU A 809 3.35 -8.40 -23.83
CA LEU A 809 4.37 -9.38 -23.52
C LEU A 809 5.06 -9.84 -24.80
N THR A 810 6.38 -9.88 -24.78
CA THR A 810 7.18 -10.47 -25.84
C THR A 810 8.26 -11.37 -25.25
N ASN A 811 8.86 -12.19 -26.10
CA ASN A 811 10.07 -12.94 -25.78
C ASN A 811 11.23 -12.51 -26.68
N LYS A 812 11.42 -11.20 -26.83
CA LYS A 812 12.40 -10.59 -27.74
C LYS A 812 13.83 -11.12 -27.62
N ILE A 813 14.17 -11.69 -26.48
CA ILE A 813 15.47 -12.30 -26.23
C ILE A 813 15.57 -13.75 -26.72
N ASN A 814 14.48 -14.34 -27.22
CA ASN A 814 14.56 -15.63 -27.96
C ASN A 814 15.03 -15.40 -29.39
N THR A 815 16.13 -14.64 -29.57
CA THR A 815 16.80 -14.35 -30.85
C THR A 815 18.30 -14.52 -30.67
N PRO A 816 19.06 -14.62 -31.77
CA PRO A 816 20.51 -14.60 -31.66
C PRO A 816 21.04 -13.35 -30.94
N MET A 817 22.18 -13.49 -30.28
CA MET A 817 22.89 -12.32 -29.77
C MET A 817 23.62 -11.61 -30.91
N VAL A 818 23.69 -10.28 -30.80
CA VAL A 818 24.41 -9.44 -31.75
C VAL A 818 25.89 -9.81 -31.70
N LYS A 819 26.45 -10.19 -32.86
CA LYS A 819 27.84 -10.60 -32.98
C LYS A 819 28.81 -9.53 -32.42
N GLY A 820 29.69 -9.96 -31.52
CA GLY A 820 30.67 -9.08 -30.85
C GLY A 820 30.09 -8.25 -29.71
N LYS A 821 28.83 -8.47 -29.35
CA LYS A 821 28.11 -7.80 -28.22
C LYS A 821 27.61 -8.79 -27.19
N GLU A 822 28.14 -10.01 -27.18
CA GLU A 822 27.67 -11.09 -26.31
C GLU A 822 27.83 -10.71 -24.81
N LEU A 823 28.95 -10.10 -24.44
CA LEU A 823 29.19 -9.65 -23.08
C LEU A 823 28.33 -8.43 -22.67
N ALA A 824 27.78 -7.72 -23.66
CA ALA A 824 26.80 -6.66 -23.41
C ALA A 824 25.36 -7.19 -23.36
N ASN A 825 25.17 -8.50 -23.52
CA ASN A 825 23.87 -9.19 -23.48
C ASN A 825 22.83 -8.56 -24.43
N GLN A 826 23.27 -8.25 -25.67
CA GLN A 826 22.43 -7.64 -26.71
C GLN A 826 21.90 -8.69 -27.68
N PHE A 827 20.59 -8.79 -27.74
CA PHE A 827 19.86 -9.70 -28.62
C PHE A 827 19.36 -8.97 -29.87
N GLU A 828 19.31 -9.68 -31.01
CA GLU A 828 18.80 -9.12 -32.27
C GLU A 828 17.35 -8.63 -32.16
N GLY A 829 16.54 -9.30 -31.39
CA GLY A 829 15.14 -8.92 -31.11
C GLY A 829 14.97 -7.51 -30.56
N ASN A 830 15.99 -6.95 -29.88
CA ASN A 830 15.92 -5.61 -29.31
C ASN A 830 15.81 -4.49 -30.35
N PHE A 831 16.06 -4.76 -31.62
CA PHE A 831 16.05 -3.75 -32.68
C PHE A 831 14.72 -3.60 -33.40
N TYR A 832 13.82 -4.57 -33.29
CA TYR A 832 12.48 -4.49 -33.91
C TYR A 832 11.57 -3.52 -33.15
N GLN A 833 10.62 -2.92 -33.90
CA GLN A 833 9.64 -2.02 -33.30
C GLN A 833 8.82 -2.71 -32.21
N SER A 834 8.51 -3.98 -32.38
CA SER A 834 7.82 -4.81 -31.37
C SER A 834 8.55 -4.89 -30.03
N ALA A 835 9.86 -4.61 -29.99
CA ALA A 835 10.64 -4.54 -28.75
C ALA A 835 10.59 -3.16 -28.07
N VAL A 836 10.09 -2.13 -28.74
CA VAL A 836 9.93 -0.76 -28.23
C VAL A 836 8.56 -0.65 -27.54
N LEU A 837 8.44 -1.20 -26.34
CA LEU A 837 7.17 -1.54 -25.67
C LEU A 837 6.17 -0.37 -25.60
N GLY A 838 6.66 0.88 -25.49
CA GLY A 838 5.83 2.08 -25.43
C GLY A 838 5.05 2.40 -26.72
N PHE A 839 5.31 1.71 -27.85
CA PHE A 839 4.57 1.96 -29.08
C PHE A 839 3.11 1.52 -28.98
N VAL A 840 2.82 0.49 -28.19
CA VAL A 840 1.45 -0.03 -28.01
C VAL A 840 0.57 0.98 -27.25
N PRO A 841 0.93 1.47 -26.04
CA PRO A 841 0.20 2.55 -25.40
C PRO A 841 0.06 3.79 -26.29
N GLN A 842 1.14 4.19 -26.98
CA GLN A 842 1.16 5.34 -27.87
C GLN A 842 0.09 5.26 -28.98
N ILE A 843 -0.02 4.11 -29.65
CA ILE A 843 -1.00 3.89 -30.73
C ILE A 843 -2.42 3.79 -30.16
N ILE A 844 -2.63 3.11 -29.04
CA ILE A 844 -3.94 2.97 -28.43
C ILE A 844 -4.46 4.35 -27.98
N LEU A 845 -3.65 5.13 -27.24
CA LEU A 845 -4.04 6.44 -26.73
C LEU A 845 -4.25 7.49 -27.86
N LEU A 846 -3.49 7.40 -28.96
CA LEU A 846 -3.71 8.26 -30.12
C LEU A 846 -5.10 8.08 -30.71
N GLY A 847 -5.60 6.85 -30.77
CA GLY A 847 -6.89 6.50 -31.35
C GLY A 847 -8.02 6.34 -30.35
N LEU A 848 -7.82 6.69 -29.07
CA LEU A 848 -8.84 6.59 -28.03
C LEU A 848 -9.81 7.77 -28.15
N ASP A 849 -11.11 7.47 -28.33
CA ASP A 849 -12.22 8.43 -28.49
C ASP A 849 -12.01 9.50 -29.57
N LYS A 850 -11.11 9.23 -30.53
CA LYS A 850 -10.72 10.16 -31.59
C LYS A 850 -10.73 9.50 -32.96
N LYS A 851 -11.17 10.25 -33.94
CA LYS A 851 -11.00 9.86 -35.33
C LYS A 851 -9.63 10.35 -35.81
N VAL A 852 -8.70 9.43 -35.95
CA VAL A 852 -7.35 9.71 -36.44
C VAL A 852 -7.33 9.58 -37.96
N SER A 853 -6.82 10.59 -38.63
CA SER A 853 -6.68 10.58 -40.11
C SER A 853 -5.53 9.65 -40.54
N ARG A 854 -5.60 9.15 -41.77
CA ARG A 854 -4.52 8.39 -42.40
C ARG A 854 -3.18 9.13 -42.37
N ALA A 855 -3.21 10.45 -42.54
CA ALA A 855 -2.01 11.29 -42.50
C ALA A 855 -1.35 11.30 -41.11
N GLN A 856 -2.15 11.31 -40.02
CA GLN A 856 -1.64 11.26 -38.65
C GLN A 856 -1.02 9.89 -38.35
N TRP A 857 -1.68 8.78 -38.76
CA TRP A 857 -1.09 7.45 -38.63
C TRP A 857 0.22 7.35 -39.40
N LYS A 858 0.24 7.87 -40.61
CA LYS A 858 1.44 7.87 -41.44
C LYS A 858 2.58 8.69 -40.83
N SER A 859 2.25 9.85 -40.23
CA SER A 859 3.25 10.67 -39.52
C SER A 859 3.83 9.92 -38.29
N LEU A 860 3.00 9.26 -37.49
CA LEU A 860 3.46 8.49 -36.34
C LEU A 860 4.43 7.37 -36.76
N VAL A 861 4.05 6.62 -37.82
CA VAL A 861 4.90 5.51 -38.31
C VAL A 861 6.15 6.04 -38.98
N HIS A 862 6.10 7.20 -39.65
CA HIS A 862 7.27 7.87 -40.24
C HIS A 862 8.33 8.15 -39.18
N ASP A 863 7.96 8.67 -38.01
CA ASP A 863 8.89 8.94 -36.90
C ASP A 863 9.58 7.67 -36.42
N MET A 864 8.83 6.57 -36.32
CA MET A 864 9.37 5.27 -35.95
C MET A 864 10.35 4.73 -37.02
N VAL A 865 10.01 4.87 -38.32
CA VAL A 865 10.85 4.48 -39.46
C VAL A 865 12.15 5.28 -39.46
N ASP A 866 12.06 6.58 -39.22
CA ASP A 866 13.23 7.46 -39.17
C ASP A 866 14.18 7.11 -38.03
N ASP A 867 13.63 6.77 -36.86
CA ASP A 867 14.44 6.33 -35.72
C ASP A 867 15.15 4.99 -36.01
N ALA A 868 14.44 4.04 -36.59
CA ALA A 868 15.00 2.74 -37.01
C ALA A 868 16.11 2.93 -38.06
N ARG A 869 15.89 3.83 -39.06
CA ARG A 869 16.87 4.15 -40.11
C ARG A 869 18.12 4.78 -39.49
N ARG A 870 17.97 5.84 -38.69
CA ARG A 870 19.09 6.51 -38.01
C ARG A 870 19.94 5.54 -37.17
N LYS A 871 19.27 4.60 -36.51
CA LYS A 871 19.95 3.57 -35.70
C LYS A 871 20.74 2.61 -36.59
N ALA A 872 20.14 2.14 -37.69
CA ALA A 872 20.82 1.26 -38.64
C ALA A 872 22.04 1.96 -39.30
N GLU A 873 21.89 3.19 -39.78
CA GLU A 873 22.97 3.98 -40.36
C GLU A 873 24.14 4.20 -39.39
N ARG A 874 23.85 4.50 -38.13
CA ARG A 874 24.86 4.78 -37.09
C ARG A 874 25.60 3.52 -36.62
N GLU A 875 24.88 2.41 -36.46
CA GLU A 875 25.39 1.23 -35.74
C GLU A 875 25.70 0.03 -36.64
N ALA A 876 25.07 -0.07 -37.85
CA ALA A 876 25.35 -1.14 -38.82
C ALA A 876 26.40 -0.77 -39.86
N ALA A 877 26.82 0.48 -39.95
CA ALA A 877 27.98 0.95 -40.74
C ALA A 877 28.13 0.31 -42.15
N GLY A 878 27.04 0.25 -42.91
CA GLY A 878 27.04 -0.29 -44.29
C GLY A 878 26.91 -1.81 -44.41
N ASN A 879 26.80 -2.53 -43.31
CA ASN A 879 26.45 -3.96 -43.32
C ASN A 879 24.93 -4.14 -43.48
N MET A 880 24.48 -4.31 -44.71
CA MET A 880 23.07 -4.44 -45.06
C MET A 880 22.42 -5.75 -44.58
N GLU A 881 23.20 -6.75 -44.15
CA GLU A 881 22.73 -7.99 -43.56
C GLU A 881 22.47 -7.87 -42.06
N ASP A 882 22.85 -6.74 -41.44
CA ASP A 882 22.65 -6.49 -40.03
C ASP A 882 21.15 -6.41 -39.70
N VAL A 883 20.78 -6.99 -38.56
CA VAL A 883 19.38 -7.02 -38.08
C VAL A 883 18.72 -5.64 -38.02
N ARG A 884 19.48 -4.57 -37.81
CA ARG A 884 18.96 -3.18 -37.75
C ARG A 884 18.35 -2.74 -39.07
N TRP A 885 18.94 -3.17 -40.20
CA TRP A 885 18.36 -2.95 -41.52
C TRP A 885 17.12 -3.80 -41.76
N LYS A 886 17.08 -5.06 -41.28
CA LYS A 886 15.89 -5.89 -41.35
C LYS A 886 14.73 -5.27 -40.57
N ALA A 887 15.01 -4.74 -39.38
CA ALA A 887 14.02 -4.04 -38.53
C ALA A 887 13.52 -2.74 -39.20
N TYR A 888 14.40 -1.97 -39.79
CA TYR A 888 14.02 -0.80 -40.59
C TYR A 888 13.13 -1.17 -41.80
N GLU A 889 13.52 -2.15 -42.60
CA GLU A 889 12.72 -2.59 -43.79
C GLU A 889 11.36 -3.16 -43.34
N SER A 890 11.30 -3.88 -42.23
CA SER A 890 10.05 -4.33 -41.63
C SER A 890 9.08 -3.17 -41.37
N LEU A 891 9.53 -2.15 -40.68
CA LEU A 891 8.72 -1.01 -40.33
C LEU A 891 8.40 -0.10 -41.53
N LYS A 892 9.37 0.06 -42.44
CA LYS A 892 9.18 0.78 -43.72
C LYS A 892 8.08 0.12 -44.57
N SER A 893 8.00 -1.19 -44.61
CA SER A 893 6.94 -1.89 -45.35
C SER A 893 5.54 -1.58 -44.80
N VAL A 894 5.41 -1.41 -43.48
CA VAL A 894 4.16 -0.97 -42.83
C VAL A 894 3.84 0.47 -43.26
N TYR A 895 4.82 1.37 -43.21
CA TYR A 895 4.67 2.77 -43.61
C TYR A 895 4.20 2.89 -45.06
N ASP A 896 4.82 2.15 -45.99
CA ASP A 896 4.48 2.16 -47.42
C ASP A 896 3.06 1.63 -47.67
N SER A 897 2.53 0.75 -46.80
CA SER A 897 1.18 0.20 -46.88
C SER A 897 0.09 1.14 -46.31
N LEU A 898 0.45 2.11 -45.49
CA LEU A 898 -0.43 3.15 -44.97
C LEU A 898 -0.69 4.25 -46.04
#